data_6c819324d4f6f3af28e6ccad8d76a1f0
#
_entry.id   6c819324d4f6f3af28e6ccad8d76a1f0
#
_cell.length_a   1.000
_cell.length_b   1.000
_cell.length_c   1.000
_cell.angle_alpha   90.00
_cell.angle_beta   90.00
_cell.angle_gamma   90.00
#
_symmetry.space_group_name_H-M   'P 1'
#
loop_
_entity.id
_entity.type
_entity.pdbx_description
1 polymer ?
#
loop_
_entity_poly.entity_id
_entity_poly.type
_entity_poly.pdbx_seq_one_letter_code
_entity_poly.pdbx_strand_id
1 'polypeptide(L)'
;MLDKSLFFKPQSHYSMVPFWFWNDELKDEELIRQLKEMKDKGVYEVIIHARKGLTIGYLSDEWFSKIRLCCETAKELGMKIYLYDENNWPSGYADGKVIEKDPSFAAKCLSVEKIYPVLGKPIEVEDIPNKEIVSVVAVYQDKEFIDITDYGKNGKPNWVSPSLCWEVFVFRMEVALHHPAYSDTPYVDLLNIDATKAFIEITHEQYKKHVGEYYKDVIKGFFTDEPGFYQNYIEQAKNINTIAWSKDFPSKFLCLKGYDIRPYLPSLYQNMEISSKIRKDYYEVLVAIYRHSYFDEIRQYLHKDGLLLIGHLHREEKLEWLVQTEGDFFDVIDGLDYSGIDCIDRAFPRVSEKLASSAADLLNKERCLSESLGCFGWELTPSEIKQRIDLQYVNGINMFIPHAFFYSIEGYRKQESPPSLFIQNPYWPYFSKISNYVSRLSYALSEGRHDCKVGVYYPSRKATRLFSPLNHYEIKEIDECLDRLIGSLLNKGIDFELINEEFIEKGTVNRNGLNIDHNYKAIILPTLPDIDIKDKINEFSKHGLAIILGKDKGKEDKKVLYRYYEEDEAASYLASKLYFDHFSDGVYSYSRKDKSSRWTFYVNNLDKVNYLNIKLKKGMQVDKLDLEDGSSKVIASSKTDRLIKIKLEPKESILLYFRKGKKRPSKEYKYEKYPLELIDAYFNDVKEKEISAHKNNIHNFDGKVTLIYRFDLDELPSKVKLKQDGVKDFASVYCNDKYIDTRLWEPYEFDITSPLKLKENIIKIEVYNVKANSFERLDLDCGLLNEPYLLIKK
;
A
#
# COMPACT_ATOMS: atom_id res chain seq x y z
N MET A 1 16.98 -11.27 18.24
CA MET A 1 17.78 -10.02 18.40
C MET A 1 18.12 -9.56 16.99
N LEU A 2 17.83 -8.32 16.64
CA LEU A 2 18.18 -7.81 15.32
C LEU A 2 19.67 -8.00 15.07
N ASP A 3 20.04 -8.76 14.04
CA ASP A 3 21.42 -9.05 13.71
C ASP A 3 22.03 -7.88 12.92
N LYS A 4 23.05 -7.24 13.50
CA LYS A 4 23.73 -6.09 12.87
C LYS A 4 24.54 -6.46 11.64
N SER A 5 24.98 -7.68 11.50
CA SER A 5 25.71 -8.13 10.31
C SER A 5 24.75 -8.31 9.13
N LEU A 6 23.56 -8.86 9.38
CA LEU A 6 22.48 -8.93 8.41
C LEU A 6 21.89 -7.54 8.11
N PHE A 7 21.84 -6.65 9.09
CA PHE A 7 21.44 -5.26 8.84
C PHE A 7 22.45 -4.53 7.95
N PHE A 8 23.76 -4.73 8.18
CA PHE A 8 24.81 -4.15 7.32
C PHE A 8 24.72 -4.65 5.87
N LYS A 9 24.51 -5.95 5.69
CA LYS A 9 24.35 -6.60 4.38
C LYS A 9 23.14 -7.55 4.43
N PRO A 10 21.93 -7.04 4.17
CA PRO A 10 20.71 -7.85 4.16
C PRO A 10 20.79 -8.96 3.10
N GLN A 11 20.04 -10.02 3.34
CA GLN A 11 19.85 -11.07 2.34
C GLN A 11 19.02 -10.53 1.15
N SER A 12 19.20 -11.14 -0.02
CA SER A 12 18.59 -10.68 -1.28
C SER A 12 17.06 -10.58 -1.25
N HIS A 13 16.38 -11.45 -0.49
CA HIS A 13 14.92 -11.43 -0.39
C HIS A 13 14.33 -10.24 0.38
N TYR A 14 15.18 -9.39 0.96
CA TYR A 14 14.75 -8.09 1.52
C TYR A 14 14.89 -6.94 0.52
N SER A 15 15.34 -7.20 -0.73
CA SER A 15 15.37 -6.17 -1.76
C SER A 15 13.95 -5.73 -2.15
N MET A 16 13.85 -4.57 -2.81
CA MET A 16 12.62 -4.22 -3.51
C MET A 16 12.33 -5.21 -4.63
N VAL A 17 11.07 -5.32 -5.04
CA VAL A 17 10.61 -6.24 -6.08
C VAL A 17 9.82 -5.46 -7.13
N PRO A 18 10.48 -4.74 -8.06
CA PRO A 18 9.80 -3.89 -9.04
C PRO A 18 8.97 -4.71 -10.02
N PHE A 19 7.85 -4.14 -10.47
CA PHE A 19 7.29 -4.54 -11.75
C PHE A 19 8.28 -4.21 -12.86
N TRP A 20 8.55 -5.18 -13.71
CA TRP A 20 9.32 -5.00 -14.92
C TRP A 20 8.39 -5.08 -16.12
N PHE A 21 7.97 -3.91 -16.60
CA PHE A 21 7.00 -3.77 -17.67
C PHE A 21 7.59 -4.14 -19.02
N TRP A 22 7.18 -5.26 -19.56
CA TRP A 22 7.46 -5.68 -20.91
C TRP A 22 6.47 -5.01 -21.87
N ASN A 23 6.85 -3.85 -22.36
CA ASN A 23 5.95 -2.93 -23.06
C ASN A 23 6.42 -2.54 -24.46
N ASP A 24 7.29 -3.32 -25.10
CA ASP A 24 7.81 -3.07 -26.46
C ASP A 24 8.20 -4.38 -27.14
N GLU A 25 8.92 -4.30 -28.30
CA GLU A 25 9.62 -5.42 -28.93
C GLU A 25 10.74 -5.92 -27.99
N LEU A 26 10.65 -7.19 -27.56
CA LEU A 26 11.59 -7.77 -26.62
C LEU A 26 12.81 -8.35 -27.33
N LYS A 27 13.97 -7.70 -27.15
CA LYS A 27 15.28 -8.17 -27.68
C LYS A 27 16.04 -8.91 -26.59
N ASP A 28 16.60 -10.06 -26.92
CA ASP A 28 17.31 -10.94 -25.98
C ASP A 28 18.45 -10.23 -25.27
N GLU A 29 19.25 -9.49 -26.01
CA GLU A 29 20.39 -8.75 -25.45
C GLU A 29 19.98 -7.67 -24.48
N GLU A 30 18.83 -7.02 -24.76
CA GLU A 30 18.28 -5.97 -23.91
C GLU A 30 17.69 -6.53 -22.62
N LEU A 31 16.96 -7.66 -22.67
CA LEU A 31 16.47 -8.35 -21.50
C LEU A 31 17.61 -8.76 -20.57
N ILE A 32 18.67 -9.37 -21.12
CA ILE A 32 19.87 -9.74 -20.36
C ILE A 32 20.55 -8.50 -19.76
N ARG A 33 20.69 -7.43 -20.54
CA ARG A 33 21.29 -6.17 -20.08
C ARG A 33 20.51 -5.57 -18.92
N GLN A 34 19.17 -5.50 -19.02
CA GLN A 34 18.33 -4.95 -17.99
C GLN A 34 18.39 -5.75 -16.68
N LEU A 35 18.40 -7.09 -16.73
CA LEU A 35 18.59 -7.93 -15.53
C LEU A 35 19.96 -7.67 -14.86
N LYS A 36 21.03 -7.53 -15.65
CA LYS A 36 22.36 -7.17 -15.12
C LYS A 36 22.35 -5.80 -14.46
N GLU A 37 21.73 -4.79 -15.08
CA GLU A 37 21.57 -3.46 -14.50
C GLU A 37 20.83 -3.51 -13.15
N MET A 38 19.72 -4.24 -13.06
CA MET A 38 18.99 -4.43 -11.81
C MET A 38 19.88 -5.04 -10.73
N LYS A 39 20.56 -6.14 -11.07
CA LYS A 39 21.49 -6.83 -10.16
C LYS A 39 22.58 -5.90 -9.64
N ASP A 40 23.21 -5.13 -10.52
CA ASP A 40 24.30 -4.21 -10.17
C ASP A 40 23.83 -3.08 -9.24
N LYS A 41 22.56 -2.71 -9.29
CA LYS A 41 21.96 -1.71 -8.41
C LYS A 41 21.34 -2.32 -7.14
N GLY A 42 21.50 -3.63 -6.89
CA GLY A 42 21.04 -4.29 -5.67
C GLY A 42 19.55 -4.64 -5.67
N VAL A 43 18.96 -4.76 -6.86
CA VAL A 43 17.63 -5.31 -7.07
C VAL A 43 17.78 -6.79 -7.41
N TYR A 44 17.34 -7.67 -6.53
CA TYR A 44 17.58 -9.11 -6.62
C TYR A 44 16.33 -9.92 -6.95
N GLU A 45 15.17 -9.29 -6.86
CA GLU A 45 13.89 -9.90 -7.18
C GLU A 45 13.11 -8.98 -8.12
N VAL A 46 12.31 -9.53 -9.05
CA VAL A 46 11.58 -8.77 -10.06
C VAL A 46 10.29 -9.48 -10.42
N ILE A 47 9.25 -8.72 -10.79
CA ILE A 47 7.99 -9.26 -11.32
C ILE A 47 7.96 -8.99 -12.82
N ILE A 48 7.98 -10.05 -13.64
CA ILE A 48 7.80 -9.91 -15.09
C ILE A 48 6.33 -9.67 -15.40
N HIS A 49 6.04 -8.55 -16.04
CA HIS A 49 4.69 -8.05 -16.27
C HIS A 49 4.47 -7.69 -17.75
N ALA A 50 3.57 -8.42 -18.42
CA ALA A 50 3.11 -8.06 -19.75
C ALA A 50 2.31 -6.74 -19.69
N ARG A 51 2.74 -5.72 -20.43
CA ARG A 51 2.13 -4.39 -20.34
C ARG A 51 1.78 -3.83 -21.71
N LYS A 52 0.86 -2.89 -21.75
CA LYS A 52 0.42 -2.19 -22.97
C LYS A 52 1.62 -1.70 -23.79
N GLY A 53 1.65 -2.10 -25.05
CA GLY A 53 2.75 -1.83 -25.97
C GLY A 53 3.66 -3.02 -26.25
N LEU A 54 3.46 -4.15 -25.55
CA LEU A 54 4.08 -5.43 -25.88
C LEU A 54 3.73 -5.83 -27.33
N THR A 55 4.70 -6.22 -28.11
CA THR A 55 4.51 -6.55 -29.53
C THR A 55 4.37 -8.04 -29.82
N ILE A 56 4.77 -8.89 -28.89
CA ILE A 56 4.59 -10.34 -28.98
C ILE A 56 3.29 -10.78 -28.29
N GLY A 57 2.71 -11.89 -28.74
CA GLY A 57 1.49 -12.41 -28.13
C GLY A 57 1.72 -12.92 -26.71
N TYR A 58 0.91 -12.45 -25.77
CA TYR A 58 0.91 -12.96 -24.39
C TYR A 58 0.58 -14.48 -24.39
N LEU A 59 1.38 -15.26 -23.64
CA LEU A 59 1.33 -16.72 -23.56
C LEU A 59 1.64 -17.44 -24.90
N SER A 60 2.26 -16.78 -25.87
CA SER A 60 2.76 -17.43 -27.10
C SER A 60 4.08 -18.18 -26.84
N ASP A 61 4.50 -19.02 -27.78
CA ASP A 61 5.80 -19.71 -27.73
C ASP A 61 6.96 -18.69 -27.64
N GLU A 62 6.84 -17.55 -28.34
CA GLU A 62 7.82 -16.46 -28.27
C GLU A 62 7.86 -15.85 -26.88
N TRP A 63 6.70 -15.59 -26.24
CA TRP A 63 6.60 -15.15 -24.85
C TRP A 63 7.36 -16.09 -23.91
N PHE A 64 7.09 -17.39 -23.99
CA PHE A 64 7.76 -18.37 -23.13
C PHE A 64 9.25 -18.51 -23.41
N SER A 65 9.69 -18.30 -24.66
CA SER A 65 11.12 -18.23 -25.00
C SER A 65 11.80 -17.07 -24.25
N LYS A 66 11.17 -15.88 -24.20
CA LYS A 66 11.72 -14.73 -23.45
C LYS A 66 11.71 -14.97 -21.93
N ILE A 67 10.64 -15.59 -21.39
CA ILE A 67 10.59 -15.97 -19.96
C ILE A 67 11.72 -16.95 -19.63
N ARG A 68 11.94 -17.97 -20.45
CA ARG A 68 13.03 -18.95 -20.28
C ARG A 68 14.41 -18.27 -20.25
N LEU A 69 14.68 -17.42 -21.23
CA LEU A 69 15.92 -16.63 -21.30
C LEU A 69 16.14 -15.82 -20.00
N CYS A 70 15.10 -15.18 -19.50
CA CYS A 70 15.18 -14.42 -18.24
C CYS A 70 15.40 -15.33 -17.03
N CYS A 71 14.79 -16.51 -16.98
CA CYS A 71 15.03 -17.49 -15.92
C CYS A 71 16.48 -18.01 -15.92
N GLU A 72 17.04 -18.32 -17.08
CA GLU A 72 18.45 -18.73 -17.25
C GLU A 72 19.38 -17.63 -16.76
N THR A 73 19.17 -16.40 -17.26
CA THR A 73 19.94 -15.23 -16.84
C THR A 73 19.82 -14.94 -15.35
N ALA A 74 18.61 -14.98 -14.79
CA ALA A 74 18.37 -14.76 -13.37
C ALA A 74 19.06 -15.82 -12.51
N LYS A 75 19.07 -17.08 -12.95
CA LYS A 75 19.78 -18.18 -12.28
C LYS A 75 21.27 -17.91 -12.22
N GLU A 76 21.90 -17.51 -13.33
CA GLU A 76 23.33 -17.16 -13.39
C GLU A 76 23.66 -15.96 -12.48
N LEU A 77 22.77 -14.98 -12.43
CA LEU A 77 22.93 -13.78 -11.62
C LEU A 77 22.57 -14.00 -10.12
N GLY A 78 21.96 -15.13 -9.76
CA GLY A 78 21.43 -15.38 -8.41
C GLY A 78 20.25 -14.49 -8.05
N MET A 79 19.45 -14.08 -9.05
CA MET A 79 18.21 -13.32 -8.91
C MET A 79 17.00 -14.25 -8.81
N LYS A 80 15.87 -13.70 -8.38
CA LYS A 80 14.58 -14.39 -8.32
C LYS A 80 13.53 -13.64 -9.15
N ILE A 81 12.54 -14.39 -9.62
CA ILE A 81 11.46 -13.87 -10.47
C ILE A 81 10.12 -14.23 -9.84
N TYR A 82 9.21 -13.29 -9.83
CA TYR A 82 7.77 -13.53 -9.77
C TYR A 82 7.20 -13.34 -11.17
N LEU A 83 6.17 -14.11 -11.48
CA LEU A 83 5.45 -13.99 -12.74
C LEU A 83 4.13 -13.25 -12.48
N TYR A 84 3.86 -12.24 -13.25
CA TYR A 84 2.54 -11.60 -13.24
C TYR A 84 1.56 -12.47 -14.04
N ASP A 85 0.39 -12.76 -13.46
CA ASP A 85 -0.50 -13.79 -13.99
C ASP A 85 -1.44 -13.31 -15.10
N GLU A 86 -1.30 -12.04 -15.55
CA GLU A 86 -2.20 -11.43 -16.53
C GLU A 86 -1.46 -10.62 -17.62
N ASN A 87 -2.18 -10.20 -18.66
CA ASN A 87 -1.77 -9.16 -19.62
C ASN A 87 -2.45 -7.83 -19.22
N ASN A 88 -1.68 -6.84 -18.74
CA ASN A 88 -2.16 -5.66 -18.01
C ASN A 88 -2.88 -6.09 -16.71
N TRP A 89 -3.97 -5.42 -16.32
CA TRP A 89 -4.78 -5.73 -15.14
C TRP A 89 -6.28 -5.57 -15.48
N PRO A 90 -7.23 -6.03 -14.65
CA PRO A 90 -7.08 -6.85 -13.46
C PRO A 90 -6.82 -8.32 -13.79
N SER A 91 -6.29 -9.09 -12.82
CA SER A 91 -6.02 -10.53 -12.97
C SER A 91 -7.29 -11.37 -13.03
N GLY A 92 -7.21 -12.52 -13.71
CA GLY A 92 -8.23 -13.57 -13.66
C GLY A 92 -8.86 -13.95 -15.00
N TYR A 93 -8.73 -13.14 -16.04
CA TYR A 93 -9.41 -13.38 -17.33
C TYR A 93 -8.47 -13.78 -18.49
N ALA A 94 -7.16 -13.78 -18.27
CA ALA A 94 -6.12 -14.19 -19.22
C ALA A 94 -6.23 -13.51 -20.59
N ASP A 95 -6.26 -12.16 -20.61
CA ASP A 95 -6.42 -11.38 -21.85
C ASP A 95 -7.71 -11.74 -22.63
N GLY A 96 -8.79 -12.04 -21.90
CA GLY A 96 -10.08 -12.45 -22.45
C GLY A 96 -10.21 -13.94 -22.81
N LYS A 97 -9.12 -14.71 -22.79
CA LYS A 97 -9.12 -16.13 -23.22
C LYS A 97 -10.00 -17.04 -22.37
N VAL A 98 -10.24 -16.71 -21.10
CA VAL A 98 -11.18 -17.44 -20.23
C VAL A 98 -12.60 -17.33 -20.76
N ILE A 99 -13.02 -16.13 -21.17
CA ILE A 99 -14.36 -15.87 -21.73
C ILE A 99 -14.48 -16.42 -23.16
N GLU A 100 -13.41 -16.38 -23.95
CA GLU A 100 -13.36 -17.02 -25.28
C GLU A 100 -13.55 -18.54 -25.18
N LYS A 101 -12.99 -19.18 -24.17
CA LYS A 101 -13.13 -20.60 -23.90
C LYS A 101 -14.58 -20.98 -23.56
N ASP A 102 -15.25 -20.23 -22.72
CA ASP A 102 -16.66 -20.38 -22.36
C ASP A 102 -17.27 -19.04 -21.97
N PRO A 103 -18.17 -18.46 -22.80
CA PRO A 103 -18.84 -17.21 -22.48
C PRO A 103 -19.69 -17.24 -21.19
N SER A 104 -20.04 -18.42 -20.68
CA SER A 104 -20.75 -18.55 -19.41
C SER A 104 -19.91 -18.14 -18.18
N PHE A 105 -18.57 -18.08 -18.34
CA PHE A 105 -17.62 -17.63 -17.33
C PHE A 105 -17.59 -16.10 -17.14
N ALA A 106 -18.33 -15.33 -17.93
CA ALA A 106 -18.47 -13.90 -17.74
C ALA A 106 -19.09 -13.58 -16.38
N ALA A 107 -18.53 -12.56 -15.70
CA ALA A 107 -19.04 -12.05 -14.44
C ALA A 107 -20.49 -11.61 -14.56
N LYS A 108 -21.26 -11.83 -13.51
CA LYS A 108 -22.68 -11.49 -13.47
C LYS A 108 -23.00 -10.56 -12.31
N CYS A 109 -24.02 -9.77 -12.49
CA CYS A 109 -24.58 -8.92 -11.46
C CYS A 109 -26.08 -9.13 -11.35
N LEU A 110 -26.61 -8.70 -10.21
CA LEU A 110 -28.04 -8.67 -9.95
C LEU A 110 -28.50 -7.21 -9.98
N SER A 111 -29.35 -6.88 -10.95
CA SER A 111 -30.03 -5.58 -11.05
C SER A 111 -31.42 -5.62 -10.45
N VAL A 112 -31.95 -4.46 -10.05
CA VAL A 112 -33.28 -4.32 -9.47
C VAL A 112 -34.10 -3.27 -10.22
N GLU A 113 -35.35 -3.62 -10.47
CA GLU A 113 -36.39 -2.73 -10.95
C GLU A 113 -37.52 -2.67 -9.92
N LYS A 114 -38.00 -1.47 -9.61
CA LYS A 114 -39.10 -1.28 -8.65
C LYS A 114 -40.39 -0.92 -9.43
N ILE A 115 -41.44 -1.71 -9.23
CA ILE A 115 -42.73 -1.54 -9.84
C ILE A 115 -43.74 -1.15 -8.75
N TYR A 116 -44.50 -0.08 -9.00
CA TYR A 116 -45.61 0.32 -8.13
C TYR A 116 -46.92 -0.29 -8.64
N PRO A 117 -47.60 -1.14 -7.84
CA PRO A 117 -48.80 -1.82 -8.26
C PRO A 117 -49.96 -0.85 -8.59
N VAL A 118 -50.74 -1.19 -9.57
CA VAL A 118 -52.02 -0.53 -9.85
C VAL A 118 -53.14 -1.41 -9.29
N LEU A 119 -54.01 -0.86 -8.41
CA LEU A 119 -55.08 -1.61 -7.75
C LEU A 119 -55.99 -2.29 -8.76
N GLY A 120 -56.22 -3.58 -8.54
CA GLY A 120 -57.12 -4.40 -9.39
C GLY A 120 -56.50 -4.84 -10.74
N LYS A 121 -55.22 -4.46 -11.01
CA LYS A 121 -54.51 -4.95 -12.18
C LYS A 121 -53.40 -5.95 -11.75
N PRO A 122 -53.15 -6.99 -12.51
CA PRO A 122 -52.03 -7.87 -12.29
C PRO A 122 -50.70 -7.13 -12.58
N ILE A 123 -49.63 -7.54 -11.87
CA ILE A 123 -48.27 -7.05 -12.15
C ILE A 123 -47.81 -7.64 -13.49
N GLU A 124 -47.37 -6.78 -14.37
CA GLU A 124 -46.72 -7.15 -15.60
C GLU A 124 -45.18 -6.94 -15.46
N VAL A 125 -44.43 -8.01 -15.73
CA VAL A 125 -42.98 -7.96 -15.76
C VAL A 125 -42.49 -8.14 -17.16
N GLU A 126 -41.75 -7.17 -17.68
CA GLU A 126 -41.22 -7.22 -19.04
C GLU A 126 -40.06 -8.26 -19.15
N ASP A 127 -40.10 -9.06 -20.22
CA ASP A 127 -38.96 -9.88 -20.62
C ASP A 127 -37.92 -9.03 -21.34
N ILE A 128 -36.76 -8.88 -20.74
CA ILE A 128 -35.65 -8.13 -21.31
C ILE A 128 -34.63 -9.14 -21.85
N PRO A 129 -34.25 -9.07 -23.14
CA PRO A 129 -33.23 -9.96 -23.68
C PRO A 129 -31.93 -9.94 -22.87
N ASN A 130 -31.35 -11.11 -22.63
CA ASN A 130 -30.13 -11.31 -21.88
C ASN A 130 -30.18 -10.93 -20.38
N LYS A 131 -31.40 -10.73 -19.82
CA LYS A 131 -31.61 -10.47 -18.38
C LYS A 131 -32.55 -11.53 -17.79
N GLU A 132 -31.98 -12.50 -17.09
CA GLU A 132 -32.71 -13.60 -16.48
C GLU A 132 -33.44 -13.14 -15.20
N ILE A 133 -34.74 -13.34 -15.09
CA ILE A 133 -35.48 -13.05 -13.86
C ILE A 133 -35.09 -14.07 -12.79
N VAL A 134 -34.47 -13.58 -11.71
CA VAL A 134 -34.06 -14.37 -10.54
C VAL A 134 -35.17 -14.47 -9.52
N SER A 135 -35.87 -13.35 -9.25
CA SER A 135 -36.96 -13.29 -8.31
C SER A 135 -37.84 -12.06 -8.56
N VAL A 136 -39.14 -12.21 -8.25
CA VAL A 136 -40.09 -11.11 -8.17
C VAL A 136 -40.69 -11.11 -6.75
N VAL A 137 -40.50 -10.06 -6.01
CA VAL A 137 -40.90 -9.99 -4.59
C VAL A 137 -41.84 -8.82 -4.35
N ALA A 138 -43.00 -9.11 -3.78
CA ALA A 138 -43.92 -8.09 -3.28
C ALA A 138 -43.61 -7.82 -1.79
N VAL A 139 -43.49 -6.53 -1.42
CA VAL A 139 -43.14 -6.10 -0.08
C VAL A 139 -44.23 -5.18 0.45
N TYR A 140 -44.72 -5.44 1.65
CA TYR A 140 -45.68 -4.61 2.36
C TYR A 140 -45.05 -3.92 3.58
N GLN A 141 -45.03 -2.61 3.55
CA GLN A 141 -44.53 -1.77 4.66
C GLN A 141 -43.16 -2.20 5.23
N ASP A 142 -42.24 -2.60 4.39
CA ASP A 142 -40.88 -3.01 4.75
C ASP A 142 -40.75 -4.23 5.69
N LYS A 143 -41.87 -5.00 5.89
CA LYS A 143 -41.97 -6.10 6.88
C LYS A 143 -42.39 -7.44 6.31
N GLU A 144 -43.36 -7.44 5.41
CA GLU A 144 -43.87 -8.67 4.81
C GLU A 144 -43.33 -8.86 3.42
N PHE A 145 -42.84 -10.04 3.12
CA PHE A 145 -42.22 -10.39 1.84
C PHE A 145 -42.97 -11.58 1.25
N ILE A 146 -43.44 -11.44 0.03
CA ILE A 146 -44.09 -12.52 -0.72
C ILE A 146 -43.31 -12.73 -2.02
N ASP A 147 -42.75 -13.92 -2.20
CA ASP A 147 -42.17 -14.31 -3.47
C ASP A 147 -43.33 -14.60 -4.44
N ILE A 148 -43.39 -13.82 -5.50
CA ILE A 148 -44.43 -13.93 -6.54
C ILE A 148 -43.84 -14.35 -7.91
N THR A 149 -42.61 -14.86 -7.93
CA THR A 149 -41.89 -15.25 -9.16
C THR A 149 -42.67 -16.28 -9.95
N ASP A 150 -43.27 -17.28 -9.30
CA ASP A 150 -44.01 -18.37 -9.90
C ASP A 150 -45.50 -18.08 -10.06
N TYR A 151 -45.95 -16.87 -9.68
CA TYR A 151 -47.35 -16.43 -9.81
C TYR A 151 -47.69 -16.05 -11.26
N GLY A 152 -47.96 -16.99 -12.11
CA GLY A 152 -48.39 -16.64 -13.44
C GLY A 152 -48.28 -17.78 -14.46
N LYS A 153 -49.04 -17.69 -15.53
CA LYS A 153 -48.89 -18.57 -16.68
C LYS A 153 -47.59 -18.23 -17.42
N ASN A 154 -46.83 -19.24 -17.79
CA ASN A 154 -45.57 -19.10 -18.51
C ASN A 154 -44.41 -18.44 -17.74
N GLY A 155 -44.36 -18.60 -16.41
CA GLY A 155 -43.24 -18.05 -15.59
C GLY A 155 -43.25 -16.54 -15.37
N LYS A 156 -44.33 -15.85 -15.75
CA LYS A 156 -44.51 -14.43 -15.44
C LYS A 156 -45.42 -14.24 -14.22
N PRO A 157 -45.06 -13.32 -13.28
CA PRO A 157 -45.92 -13.00 -12.17
C PRO A 157 -47.30 -12.51 -12.61
N ASN A 158 -48.32 -13.10 -12.05
CA ASN A 158 -49.72 -12.72 -12.26
C ASN A 158 -50.41 -12.35 -10.94
N TRP A 159 -49.69 -11.68 -10.12
CA TRP A 159 -50.18 -11.27 -8.78
C TRP A 159 -50.89 -9.93 -8.88
N VAL A 160 -52.00 -9.82 -8.16
CA VAL A 160 -52.75 -8.57 -8.03
C VAL A 160 -52.58 -8.02 -6.63
N SER A 161 -52.10 -6.80 -6.55
CA SER A 161 -51.88 -6.16 -5.22
C SER A 161 -53.15 -5.99 -4.43
N PRO A 162 -53.21 -6.42 -3.16
CA PRO A 162 -54.35 -6.19 -2.28
C PRO A 162 -54.58 -4.70 -1.92
N SER A 163 -53.53 -3.88 -2.01
CA SER A 163 -53.58 -2.44 -1.70
C SER A 163 -52.45 -1.68 -2.39
N LEU A 164 -52.51 -0.34 -2.39
CA LEU A 164 -51.45 0.54 -2.90
C LEU A 164 -50.23 0.64 -1.96
N CYS A 165 -50.24 -0.01 -0.79
CA CYS A 165 -49.13 -0.03 0.15
C CYS A 165 -48.07 -1.12 -0.16
N TRP A 166 -48.25 -1.89 -1.20
CA TRP A 166 -47.30 -2.87 -1.68
C TRP A 166 -46.31 -2.23 -2.68
N GLU A 167 -45.08 -2.70 -2.65
CA GLU A 167 -44.05 -2.40 -3.61
C GLU A 167 -43.59 -3.72 -4.21
N VAL A 168 -43.29 -3.75 -5.51
CA VAL A 168 -42.81 -4.97 -6.18
C VAL A 168 -41.41 -4.72 -6.72
N PHE A 169 -40.53 -5.64 -6.42
CA PHE A 169 -39.14 -5.63 -6.83
C PHE A 169 -38.89 -6.78 -7.79
N VAL A 170 -38.36 -6.46 -8.96
CA VAL A 170 -37.97 -7.45 -9.99
C VAL A 170 -36.46 -7.51 -10.03
N PHE A 171 -35.91 -8.66 -9.71
CA PHE A 171 -34.47 -8.91 -9.73
C PHE A 171 -34.08 -9.69 -10.98
N ARG A 172 -33.10 -9.14 -11.70
CA ARG A 172 -32.60 -9.77 -12.93
C ARG A 172 -31.11 -9.99 -12.84
N MET A 173 -30.67 -11.18 -13.22
CA MET A 173 -29.27 -11.50 -13.45
C MET A 173 -28.90 -11.11 -14.86
N GLU A 174 -27.82 -10.38 -14.99
CA GLU A 174 -27.25 -9.97 -16.27
C GLU A 174 -25.71 -10.06 -16.24
N VAL A 175 -25.09 -10.03 -17.42
CA VAL A 175 -23.62 -9.95 -17.50
C VAL A 175 -23.20 -8.60 -16.95
N ALA A 176 -22.24 -8.60 -16.03
CA ALA A 176 -21.66 -7.39 -15.49
C ALA A 176 -20.93 -6.62 -16.59
N LEU A 177 -20.95 -5.28 -16.49
CA LEU A 177 -20.24 -4.45 -17.46
C LEU A 177 -18.74 -4.75 -17.38
N HIS A 178 -18.05 -4.68 -18.52
CA HIS A 178 -16.61 -4.87 -18.59
C HIS A 178 -15.85 -3.63 -18.17
N HIS A 179 -14.61 -3.81 -17.78
CA HIS A 179 -13.71 -2.71 -17.45
C HIS A 179 -13.31 -1.96 -18.74
N PRO A 180 -13.60 -0.67 -18.89
CA PRO A 180 -13.45 0.03 -20.16
C PRO A 180 -12.01 0.25 -20.60
N ALA A 181 -11.05 0.05 -19.69
CA ALA A 181 -9.65 0.36 -19.97
C ALA A 181 -8.92 -0.74 -20.75
N TYR A 182 -9.42 -2.01 -20.79
CA TYR A 182 -8.57 -3.14 -21.16
C TYR A 182 -9.16 -4.10 -22.17
N SER A 183 -10.47 -4.22 -22.31
CA SER A 183 -11.03 -5.23 -23.19
C SER A 183 -12.48 -4.91 -23.57
N ASP A 184 -12.88 -5.29 -24.81
CA ASP A 184 -14.26 -5.31 -25.21
C ASP A 184 -15.01 -6.56 -24.67
N THR A 185 -14.31 -7.45 -23.95
CA THR A 185 -14.88 -8.63 -23.32
C THR A 185 -15.31 -8.37 -21.88
N PRO A 186 -16.38 -9.01 -21.37
CA PRO A 186 -16.74 -8.97 -19.97
C PRO A 186 -15.60 -9.49 -19.07
N TYR A 187 -15.55 -9.02 -17.83
CA TYR A 187 -14.65 -9.61 -16.84
C TYR A 187 -15.12 -11.02 -16.43
N VAL A 188 -14.21 -11.79 -15.83
CA VAL A 188 -14.47 -13.16 -15.41
C VAL A 188 -15.29 -13.25 -14.11
N ASP A 189 -16.12 -14.29 -13.99
CA ASP A 189 -16.87 -14.59 -12.77
C ASP A 189 -15.98 -15.26 -11.70
N LEU A 190 -15.43 -14.46 -10.79
CA LEU A 190 -14.57 -14.93 -9.69
C LEU A 190 -15.33 -15.74 -8.62
N LEU A 191 -16.66 -15.79 -8.68
CA LEU A 191 -17.49 -16.65 -7.84
C LEU A 191 -17.63 -18.06 -8.44
N ASN A 192 -17.15 -18.25 -9.65
CA ASN A 192 -17.23 -19.52 -10.39
C ASN A 192 -15.88 -20.24 -10.40
N ILE A 193 -15.75 -21.31 -9.62
CA ILE A 193 -14.52 -22.09 -9.52
C ILE A 193 -14.06 -22.69 -10.86
N ASP A 194 -15.00 -22.99 -11.78
CA ASP A 194 -14.65 -23.55 -13.08
C ASP A 194 -14.03 -22.48 -14.00
N ALA A 195 -14.43 -21.22 -13.85
CA ALA A 195 -13.77 -20.10 -14.52
C ALA A 195 -12.32 -19.93 -14.01
N THR A 196 -12.10 -20.02 -12.70
CA THR A 196 -10.74 -19.98 -12.12
C THR A 196 -9.89 -21.17 -12.57
N LYS A 197 -10.46 -22.37 -12.63
CA LYS A 197 -9.74 -23.54 -13.19
C LYS A 197 -9.36 -23.35 -14.65
N ALA A 198 -10.23 -22.72 -15.44
CA ALA A 198 -9.91 -22.35 -16.82
C ALA A 198 -8.77 -21.32 -16.87
N PHE A 199 -8.78 -20.32 -15.97
CA PHE A 199 -7.69 -19.36 -15.83
C PHE A 199 -6.36 -20.06 -15.46
N ILE A 200 -6.36 -20.98 -14.51
CA ILE A 200 -5.18 -21.78 -14.15
C ILE A 200 -4.65 -22.58 -15.35
N GLU A 201 -5.54 -23.24 -16.10
CA GLU A 201 -5.17 -24.04 -17.28
C GLU A 201 -4.55 -23.18 -18.40
N ILE A 202 -5.10 -21.97 -18.62
CA ILE A 202 -4.66 -21.04 -19.67
C ILE A 202 -3.35 -20.34 -19.30
N THR A 203 -3.13 -20.05 -18.01
CA THR A 203 -1.97 -19.30 -17.54
C THR A 203 -0.97 -20.17 -16.78
N HIS A 204 -1.24 -20.50 -15.54
CA HIS A 204 -0.31 -21.14 -14.59
C HIS A 204 0.20 -22.51 -15.09
N GLU A 205 -0.66 -23.33 -15.72
CA GLU A 205 -0.24 -24.61 -16.30
C GLU A 205 0.66 -24.42 -17.53
N GLN A 206 0.43 -23.39 -18.33
CA GLN A 206 1.33 -23.09 -19.45
C GLN A 206 2.70 -22.63 -18.95
N TYR A 207 2.78 -21.78 -17.93
CA TYR A 207 4.04 -21.44 -17.28
C TYR A 207 4.74 -22.70 -16.72
N LYS A 208 4.01 -23.57 -16.05
CA LYS A 208 4.55 -24.85 -15.53
C LYS A 208 5.11 -25.72 -16.64
N LYS A 209 4.40 -25.85 -17.77
CA LYS A 209 4.83 -26.62 -18.92
C LYS A 209 6.11 -26.10 -19.55
N HIS A 210 6.26 -24.79 -19.65
CA HIS A 210 7.36 -24.15 -20.38
C HIS A 210 8.58 -23.82 -19.52
N VAL A 211 8.40 -23.51 -18.22
CA VAL A 211 9.47 -23.02 -17.32
C VAL A 211 9.41 -23.62 -15.91
N GLY A 212 8.67 -24.70 -15.72
CA GLY A 212 8.50 -25.36 -14.42
C GLY A 212 9.80 -25.90 -13.82
N GLU A 213 10.84 -26.16 -14.63
CA GLU A 213 12.17 -26.54 -14.15
C GLU A 213 12.89 -25.44 -13.36
N TYR A 214 12.43 -24.16 -13.45
CA TYR A 214 12.96 -23.04 -12.69
C TYR A 214 12.17 -22.76 -11.39
N TYR A 215 11.10 -23.51 -11.12
CA TYR A 215 10.29 -23.36 -9.94
C TYR A 215 11.12 -23.60 -8.67
N LYS A 216 10.86 -22.83 -7.61
CA LYS A 216 11.60 -22.77 -6.34
C LYS A 216 13.02 -22.22 -6.42
N ASP A 217 13.78 -22.57 -7.48
CA ASP A 217 15.15 -22.13 -7.63
C ASP A 217 15.24 -20.68 -8.14
N VAL A 218 14.44 -20.32 -9.14
CA VAL A 218 14.40 -18.98 -9.76
C VAL A 218 13.04 -18.34 -9.59
N ILE A 219 11.97 -19.03 -9.99
CA ILE A 219 10.60 -18.53 -9.90
C ILE A 219 10.07 -18.81 -8.49
N LYS A 220 9.70 -17.75 -7.78
CA LYS A 220 9.20 -17.82 -6.39
C LYS A 220 7.69 -17.93 -6.30
N GLY A 221 6.97 -17.39 -7.27
CA GLY A 221 5.52 -17.36 -7.23
C GLY A 221 4.91 -16.50 -8.33
N PHE A 222 3.63 -16.23 -8.16
CA PHE A 222 2.85 -15.41 -9.05
C PHE A 222 2.32 -14.19 -8.32
N PHE A 223 2.18 -13.09 -9.05
CA PHE A 223 1.54 -11.87 -8.59
C PHE A 223 0.17 -11.76 -9.26
N THR A 224 -0.87 -11.62 -8.45
CA THR A 224 -2.26 -11.37 -8.87
C THR A 224 -2.64 -9.94 -8.49
N ASP A 225 -3.21 -9.21 -9.45
CA ASP A 225 -3.42 -7.77 -9.40
C ASP A 225 -4.89 -7.43 -9.45
N GLU A 226 -5.39 -6.79 -8.40
CA GLU A 226 -6.75 -6.25 -8.29
C GLU A 226 -7.89 -7.19 -8.74
N PRO A 227 -7.86 -8.51 -8.50
CA PRO A 227 -9.06 -9.31 -8.77
C PRO A 227 -10.18 -8.84 -7.86
N GLY A 228 -11.38 -8.59 -8.40
CA GLY A 228 -12.49 -8.05 -7.60
C GLY A 228 -13.83 -8.04 -8.34
N PHE A 229 -14.85 -7.47 -7.71
CA PHE A 229 -16.19 -7.36 -8.30
C PHE A 229 -16.33 -6.05 -9.07
N TYR A 230 -16.22 -6.11 -10.41
CA TYR A 230 -16.21 -4.94 -11.27
C TYR A 230 -17.58 -4.47 -11.76
N GLN A 231 -18.68 -5.06 -11.31
CA GLN A 231 -20.03 -4.71 -11.75
C GLN A 231 -20.39 -3.22 -11.61
N ASN A 232 -19.66 -2.50 -10.74
CA ASN A 232 -19.90 -1.09 -10.47
C ASN A 232 -18.72 -0.18 -10.88
N TYR A 233 -17.66 -0.71 -11.48
CA TYR A 233 -16.45 0.08 -11.77
C TYR A 233 -16.69 1.23 -12.76
N ILE A 234 -17.50 0.98 -13.78
CA ILE A 234 -17.84 2.00 -14.78
C ILE A 234 -18.75 3.08 -14.21
N GLU A 235 -19.37 2.84 -13.08
CA GLU A 235 -20.43 3.67 -12.54
C GLU A 235 -20.00 4.68 -11.49
N GLN A 236 -18.75 5.03 -11.42
CA GLN A 236 -18.42 6.41 -11.06
C GLN A 236 -19.21 7.42 -11.91
N ALA A 237 -19.86 6.93 -12.95
CA ALA A 237 -20.58 7.76 -13.91
C ALA A 237 -22.11 7.65 -13.93
N LYS A 238 -22.77 6.51 -13.70
CA LYS A 238 -24.24 6.40 -13.88
C LYS A 238 -24.88 5.19 -13.20
N ASN A 239 -25.59 5.38 -12.07
CA ASN A 239 -26.62 4.49 -11.52
C ASN A 239 -26.15 3.12 -11.01
N ILE A 240 -25.59 3.10 -9.83
CA ILE A 240 -25.15 1.90 -9.12
C ILE A 240 -26.36 1.17 -8.52
N ASN A 241 -27.06 0.35 -9.32
CA ASN A 241 -28.19 -0.45 -8.83
C ASN A 241 -27.89 -1.96 -8.94
N THR A 242 -26.60 -2.38 -8.95
CA THR A 242 -26.23 -3.77 -9.11
C THR A 242 -25.33 -4.24 -7.97
N ILE A 243 -25.42 -5.53 -7.66
CA ILE A 243 -24.54 -6.23 -6.72
C ILE A 243 -23.95 -7.46 -7.41
N ALA A 244 -22.82 -7.97 -6.92
CA ALA A 244 -22.20 -9.19 -7.43
C ALA A 244 -23.15 -10.38 -7.30
N TRP A 245 -23.18 -11.23 -8.33
CA TRP A 245 -24.06 -12.38 -8.35
C TRP A 245 -23.46 -13.50 -9.19
N SER A 246 -23.88 -14.74 -8.95
CA SER A 246 -23.63 -15.87 -9.85
C SER A 246 -24.87 -16.76 -9.94
N LYS A 247 -24.95 -17.59 -10.99
CA LYS A 247 -26.11 -18.45 -11.23
C LYS A 247 -26.39 -19.41 -10.08
N ASP A 248 -25.37 -19.92 -9.43
CA ASP A 248 -25.45 -20.90 -8.35
C ASP A 248 -25.41 -20.24 -6.95
N PHE A 249 -25.34 -18.90 -6.86
CA PHE A 249 -25.32 -18.17 -5.60
C PHE A 249 -26.48 -18.52 -4.66
N PRO A 250 -27.77 -18.61 -5.12
CA PRO A 250 -28.87 -18.97 -4.23
C PRO A 250 -28.72 -20.36 -3.60
N SER A 251 -28.21 -21.34 -4.34
CA SER A 251 -28.01 -22.70 -3.83
C SER A 251 -26.86 -22.77 -2.82
N LYS A 252 -25.75 -22.06 -3.08
CA LYS A 252 -24.63 -21.94 -2.16
C LYS A 252 -25.06 -21.20 -0.89
N PHE A 253 -25.84 -20.13 -1.04
CA PHE A 253 -26.39 -19.38 0.08
C PHE A 253 -27.29 -20.25 0.96
N LEU A 254 -28.23 -20.98 0.36
CA LEU A 254 -29.10 -21.92 1.08
C LEU A 254 -28.28 -22.96 1.86
N CYS A 255 -27.24 -23.50 1.24
CA CYS A 255 -26.35 -24.46 1.91
C CYS A 255 -25.65 -23.88 3.13
N LEU A 256 -25.15 -22.64 3.04
CA LEU A 256 -24.37 -21.99 4.10
C LEU A 256 -25.23 -21.34 5.19
N LYS A 257 -26.41 -20.81 4.85
CA LYS A 257 -27.26 -20.04 5.79
C LYS A 257 -28.53 -20.77 6.20
N GLY A 258 -28.93 -21.84 5.51
CA GLY A 258 -30.10 -22.65 5.85
C GLY A 258 -31.45 -22.06 5.41
N TYR A 259 -31.44 -20.97 4.62
CA TYR A 259 -32.65 -20.39 4.05
C TYR A 259 -32.40 -19.81 2.65
N ASP A 260 -33.47 -19.65 1.86
CA ASP A 260 -33.39 -19.05 0.53
C ASP A 260 -33.33 -17.53 0.63
N ILE A 261 -32.34 -16.90 -0.01
CA ILE A 261 -32.17 -15.45 -0.02
C ILE A 261 -33.18 -14.75 -0.93
N ARG A 262 -33.69 -15.42 -1.98
CA ARG A 262 -34.46 -14.80 -3.07
C ARG A 262 -35.68 -14.00 -2.59
N PRO A 263 -36.49 -14.45 -1.63
CA PRO A 263 -37.58 -13.65 -1.08
C PRO A 263 -37.12 -12.38 -0.35
N TYR A 264 -35.88 -12.31 0.11
CA TYR A 264 -35.34 -11.22 0.91
C TYR A 264 -34.42 -10.27 0.14
N LEU A 265 -34.25 -10.45 -1.18
CA LEU A 265 -33.41 -9.59 -2.03
C LEU A 265 -33.75 -8.09 -1.93
N PRO A 266 -35.02 -7.65 -1.76
CA PRO A 266 -35.33 -6.22 -1.56
C PRO A 266 -34.55 -5.59 -0.39
N SER A 267 -34.24 -6.38 0.66
CA SER A 267 -33.48 -5.92 1.84
C SER A 267 -32.03 -5.54 1.54
N LEU A 268 -31.46 -6.01 0.42
CA LEU A 268 -30.10 -5.64 -0.02
C LEU A 268 -30.07 -4.20 -0.56
N TYR A 269 -31.18 -3.73 -1.14
CA TYR A 269 -31.27 -2.45 -1.83
C TYR A 269 -31.98 -1.37 -1.00
N GLN A 270 -33.02 -1.74 -0.23
CA GLN A 270 -33.79 -0.83 0.59
C GLN A 270 -33.63 -1.17 2.09
N ASN A 271 -33.68 -0.15 2.95
CA ASN A 271 -33.60 -0.36 4.38
C ASN A 271 -34.95 -0.89 4.90
N MET A 272 -34.93 -2.11 5.41
CA MET A 272 -36.07 -2.83 5.97
C MET A 272 -35.68 -3.38 7.34
N GLU A 273 -36.65 -3.83 8.14
CA GLU A 273 -36.38 -4.35 9.49
C GLU A 273 -35.35 -5.47 9.52
N ILE A 274 -35.33 -6.32 8.49
CA ILE A 274 -34.43 -7.48 8.34
C ILE A 274 -33.12 -7.16 7.61
N SER A 275 -32.95 -5.98 7.00
CA SER A 275 -31.83 -5.66 6.08
C SER A 275 -30.46 -5.93 6.68
N SER A 276 -30.23 -5.52 7.94
CA SER A 276 -28.96 -5.72 8.62
C SER A 276 -28.52 -7.19 8.64
N LYS A 277 -29.46 -8.12 8.90
CA LYS A 277 -29.17 -9.55 8.88
C LYS A 277 -28.92 -10.08 7.46
N ILE A 278 -29.81 -9.74 6.53
CA ILE A 278 -29.72 -10.24 5.15
C ILE A 278 -28.45 -9.77 4.45
N ARG A 279 -28.09 -8.50 4.62
CA ARG A 279 -26.85 -7.93 4.06
C ARG A 279 -25.61 -8.62 4.63
N LYS A 280 -25.52 -8.77 5.94
CA LYS A 280 -24.44 -9.55 6.57
C LYS A 280 -24.35 -10.96 5.97
N ASP A 281 -25.46 -11.69 5.97
CA ASP A 281 -25.48 -13.07 5.46
C ASP A 281 -25.11 -13.16 3.99
N TYR A 282 -25.54 -12.18 3.17
CA TYR A 282 -25.16 -12.09 1.75
C TYR A 282 -23.66 -11.90 1.59
N TYR A 283 -23.05 -10.91 2.28
CA TYR A 283 -21.61 -10.63 2.16
C TYR A 283 -20.75 -11.75 2.76
N GLU A 284 -21.13 -12.37 3.86
CA GLU A 284 -20.41 -13.52 4.40
C GLU A 284 -20.37 -14.71 3.39
N VAL A 285 -21.48 -14.95 2.70
CA VAL A 285 -21.54 -15.98 1.64
C VAL A 285 -20.73 -15.56 0.42
N LEU A 286 -20.88 -14.30 -0.03
CA LEU A 286 -20.17 -13.75 -1.19
C LEU A 286 -18.65 -13.88 -1.01
N VAL A 287 -18.13 -13.40 0.12
CA VAL A 287 -16.71 -13.44 0.48
C VAL A 287 -16.20 -14.88 0.57
N ALA A 288 -16.95 -15.76 1.23
CA ALA A 288 -16.56 -17.16 1.37
C ALA A 288 -16.46 -17.88 0.01
N ILE A 289 -17.41 -17.62 -0.89
CA ILE A 289 -17.38 -18.18 -2.26
C ILE A 289 -16.21 -17.60 -3.04
N TYR A 290 -16.05 -16.30 -3.05
CA TYR A 290 -14.99 -15.59 -3.76
C TYR A 290 -13.60 -16.06 -3.35
N ARG A 291 -13.33 -16.02 -2.03
CA ARG A 291 -12.06 -16.50 -1.50
C ARG A 291 -11.79 -17.95 -1.92
N HIS A 292 -12.77 -18.84 -1.72
CA HIS A 292 -12.63 -20.26 -2.07
C HIS A 292 -12.44 -20.48 -3.57
N SER A 293 -13.27 -19.82 -4.40
CA SER A 293 -13.29 -20.08 -5.85
C SER A 293 -12.09 -19.49 -6.58
N TYR A 294 -11.50 -18.37 -6.10
CA TYR A 294 -10.39 -17.70 -6.76
C TYR A 294 -9.07 -17.90 -5.99
N PHE A 295 -8.92 -17.27 -4.85
CA PHE A 295 -7.63 -17.24 -4.15
C PHE A 295 -7.20 -18.61 -3.63
N ASP A 296 -8.05 -19.32 -2.92
CA ASP A 296 -7.69 -20.62 -2.34
C ASP A 296 -7.42 -21.65 -3.45
N GLU A 297 -8.16 -21.62 -4.57
CA GLU A 297 -7.95 -22.53 -5.72
C GLU A 297 -6.59 -22.29 -6.38
N ILE A 298 -6.24 -21.03 -6.69
CA ILE A 298 -4.94 -20.68 -7.29
C ILE A 298 -3.81 -20.98 -6.30
N ARG A 299 -3.92 -20.54 -5.04
CA ARG A 299 -2.90 -20.78 -4.02
C ARG A 299 -2.63 -22.27 -3.80
N GLN A 300 -3.69 -23.09 -3.71
CA GLN A 300 -3.53 -24.53 -3.55
C GLN A 300 -2.86 -25.17 -4.79
N TYR A 301 -3.16 -24.68 -5.99
CA TYR A 301 -2.47 -25.12 -7.19
C TYR A 301 -0.97 -24.80 -7.11
N LEU A 302 -0.61 -23.58 -6.79
CA LEU A 302 0.78 -23.09 -6.71
C LEU A 302 1.59 -23.76 -5.58
N HIS A 303 0.98 -23.97 -4.42
CA HIS A 303 1.64 -24.58 -3.27
C HIS A 303 2.08 -26.02 -3.53
N LYS A 304 1.43 -26.77 -4.42
CA LYS A 304 1.89 -28.12 -4.85
C LYS A 304 3.29 -28.09 -5.42
N ASP A 305 3.67 -27.00 -6.05
CA ASP A 305 4.98 -26.77 -6.64
C ASP A 305 5.88 -25.91 -5.75
N GLY A 306 5.41 -25.51 -4.54
CA GLY A 306 6.13 -24.67 -3.56
C GLY A 306 6.33 -23.25 -4.00
N LEU A 307 5.38 -22.71 -4.79
CA LEU A 307 5.30 -21.33 -5.25
C LEU A 307 4.33 -20.54 -4.38
N LEU A 308 4.54 -19.24 -4.29
CA LEU A 308 3.70 -18.30 -3.57
C LEU A 308 2.66 -17.64 -4.51
N LEU A 309 1.50 -17.30 -3.94
CA LEU A 309 0.55 -16.36 -4.53
C LEU A 309 0.64 -15.05 -3.75
N ILE A 310 1.15 -14.01 -4.37
CA ILE A 310 1.24 -12.65 -3.79
C ILE A 310 0.43 -11.67 -4.62
N GLY A 311 0.10 -10.52 -4.06
CA GLY A 311 -0.68 -9.50 -4.76
C GLY A 311 -1.40 -8.59 -3.79
N HIS A 312 -2.40 -7.89 -4.28
CA HIS A 312 -3.27 -7.01 -3.52
C HIS A 312 -4.71 -7.06 -4.05
N LEU A 313 -5.61 -6.43 -3.34
CA LEU A 313 -7.02 -6.37 -3.66
C LEU A 313 -7.34 -5.09 -4.45
N HIS A 314 -8.62 -4.85 -4.71
CA HIS A 314 -9.08 -3.67 -5.42
C HIS A 314 -9.74 -2.67 -4.47
N ARG A 315 -9.33 -1.39 -4.53
CA ARG A 315 -9.93 -0.26 -3.77
C ARG A 315 -9.87 -0.37 -2.25
N GLU A 316 -8.73 -0.73 -1.70
CA GLU A 316 -8.52 -0.88 -0.26
C GLU A 316 -8.51 0.45 0.52
N GLU A 317 -8.54 1.59 -0.16
CA GLU A 317 -8.41 2.92 0.44
C GLU A 317 -9.63 3.34 1.25
N LYS A 318 -10.82 2.80 0.94
CA LYS A 318 -12.08 3.15 1.57
C LYS A 318 -12.90 1.90 1.89
N LEU A 319 -13.41 1.86 3.11
CA LEU A 319 -14.30 0.78 3.56
C LEU A 319 -15.56 0.68 2.68
N GLU A 320 -16.12 1.83 2.28
CA GLU A 320 -17.24 1.92 1.35
C GLU A 320 -16.96 1.23 0.02
N TRP A 321 -15.77 1.48 -0.55
CA TRP A 321 -15.39 0.90 -1.84
C TRP A 321 -15.05 -0.57 -1.72
N LEU A 322 -14.33 -0.92 -0.66
CA LEU A 322 -13.91 -2.28 -0.37
C LEU A 322 -15.12 -3.23 -0.22
N VAL A 323 -16.20 -2.80 0.47
CA VAL A 323 -17.43 -3.61 0.56
C VAL A 323 -18.01 -3.90 -0.81
N GLN A 324 -17.93 -2.96 -1.76
CA GLN A 324 -18.46 -3.13 -3.11
C GLN A 324 -17.63 -4.08 -3.97
N THR A 325 -16.29 -4.04 -3.82
CA THR A 325 -15.37 -4.74 -4.72
C THR A 325 -14.85 -6.05 -4.16
N GLU A 326 -14.77 -6.18 -2.83
CA GLU A 326 -14.15 -7.32 -2.14
C GLU A 326 -15.05 -7.93 -1.05
N GLY A 327 -15.94 -7.13 -0.45
CA GLY A 327 -16.76 -7.50 0.69
C GLY A 327 -16.06 -7.33 2.03
N ASP A 328 -14.97 -8.06 2.31
CA ASP A 328 -14.16 -7.95 3.53
C ASP A 328 -12.68 -8.13 3.24
N PHE A 329 -11.85 -7.18 3.70
CA PHE A 329 -10.42 -7.21 3.45
C PHE A 329 -9.72 -8.39 4.14
N PHE A 330 -9.96 -8.57 5.44
CA PHE A 330 -9.23 -9.56 6.24
C PHE A 330 -9.50 -10.99 5.77
N ASP A 331 -10.75 -11.27 5.44
CA ASP A 331 -11.14 -12.60 4.98
C ASP A 331 -10.58 -12.90 3.59
N VAL A 332 -10.57 -11.92 2.67
CA VAL A 332 -10.09 -12.11 1.31
C VAL A 332 -8.56 -12.14 1.25
N ILE A 333 -7.87 -11.20 1.91
CA ILE A 333 -6.40 -11.12 1.89
C ILE A 333 -5.73 -12.33 2.53
N ASP A 334 -6.44 -13.07 3.41
CA ASP A 334 -5.96 -14.33 3.95
C ASP A 334 -5.77 -15.41 2.85
N GLY A 335 -6.42 -15.25 1.70
CA GLY A 335 -6.21 -16.07 0.51
C GLY A 335 -4.85 -15.89 -0.17
N LEU A 336 -4.12 -14.80 0.08
CA LEU A 336 -2.77 -14.55 -0.41
C LEU A 336 -1.71 -15.00 0.61
N ASP A 337 -0.49 -15.29 0.16
CA ASP A 337 0.63 -15.66 1.06
C ASP A 337 1.19 -14.44 1.80
N TYR A 338 1.19 -13.27 1.18
CA TYR A 338 1.53 -11.99 1.79
C TYR A 338 0.32 -11.09 1.83
N SER A 339 0.25 -10.18 2.79
CA SER A 339 -0.74 -9.10 2.77
C SER A 339 -0.25 -8.00 1.84
N GLY A 340 -1.12 -7.46 1.00
CA GLY A 340 -0.75 -6.47 0.01
C GLY A 340 -1.76 -5.38 -0.20
N ILE A 341 -1.27 -4.24 -0.72
CA ILE A 341 -2.08 -3.08 -1.11
C ILE A 341 -1.51 -2.38 -2.34
N ASP A 342 -2.38 -1.65 -3.04
CA ASP A 342 -2.01 -0.66 -4.03
C ASP A 342 -1.93 0.76 -3.41
N CYS A 343 -0.80 1.44 -3.62
CA CYS A 343 -0.52 2.81 -3.20
C CYS A 343 0.21 3.60 -4.28
N ILE A 344 -0.26 3.51 -5.54
CA ILE A 344 0.41 4.11 -6.70
C ILE A 344 0.29 5.62 -6.78
N ASP A 345 -0.64 6.26 -6.07
CA ASP A 345 -0.84 7.71 -6.12
C ASP A 345 -0.17 8.48 -4.96
N ARG A 346 -0.31 9.82 -4.93
CA ARG A 346 0.32 10.70 -3.94
C ARG A 346 -0.46 10.86 -2.63
N ALA A 347 -1.68 10.35 -2.51
CA ALA A 347 -2.49 10.53 -1.31
C ALA A 347 -1.88 9.84 -0.07
N PHE A 348 -1.87 10.56 1.06
CA PHE A 348 -1.37 10.08 2.35
C PHE A 348 -1.91 11.00 3.48
N PRO A 349 -2.20 10.55 4.71
CA PRO A 349 -2.16 9.16 5.20
C PRO A 349 -3.33 8.34 4.66
N ARG A 350 -3.15 7.02 4.58
CA ARG A 350 -4.17 6.11 4.10
C ARG A 350 -4.49 5.03 5.13
N VAL A 351 -5.74 4.60 5.11
CA VAL A 351 -6.19 3.42 5.86
C VAL A 351 -5.48 2.17 5.35
N SER A 352 -5.24 2.06 4.03
CA SER A 352 -4.75 0.87 3.34
C SER A 352 -3.41 0.37 3.89
N GLU A 353 -2.40 1.24 4.15
CA GLU A 353 -1.11 0.80 4.68
C GLU A 353 -1.25 0.15 6.07
N LYS A 354 -2.09 0.74 6.93
CA LYS A 354 -2.37 0.16 8.24
C LYS A 354 -3.25 -1.08 8.16
N LEU A 355 -4.17 -1.13 7.21
CA LEU A 355 -5.03 -2.29 6.97
C LEU A 355 -4.19 -3.51 6.57
N ALA A 356 -3.31 -3.34 5.57
CA ALA A 356 -2.43 -4.41 5.12
C ALA A 356 -1.45 -4.88 6.20
N SER A 357 -0.81 -3.96 6.93
CA SER A 357 0.14 -4.33 7.99
C SER A 357 -0.53 -4.99 9.18
N SER A 358 -1.73 -4.52 9.56
CA SER A 358 -2.52 -5.15 10.61
C SER A 358 -2.97 -6.57 10.21
N ALA A 359 -3.41 -6.75 8.97
CA ALA A 359 -3.76 -8.08 8.45
C ALA A 359 -2.53 -9.00 8.42
N ALA A 360 -1.35 -8.50 8.03
CA ALA A 360 -0.12 -9.29 8.06
C ALA A 360 0.22 -9.77 9.47
N ASP A 361 0.16 -8.90 10.48
CA ASP A 361 0.45 -9.25 11.87
C ASP A 361 -0.64 -10.20 12.43
N LEU A 362 -1.93 -9.90 12.26
CA LEU A 362 -3.05 -10.67 12.81
C LEU A 362 -3.23 -12.05 12.16
N LEU A 363 -2.93 -12.17 10.86
CA LEU A 363 -2.97 -13.42 10.10
C LEU A 363 -1.61 -14.15 10.09
N ASN A 364 -0.61 -13.61 10.79
CA ASN A 364 0.74 -14.17 10.90
C ASN A 364 1.41 -14.40 9.52
N LYS A 365 1.26 -13.43 8.60
CA LYS A 365 1.92 -13.44 7.30
C LYS A 365 3.35 -12.91 7.42
N GLU A 366 4.27 -13.48 6.64
CA GLU A 366 5.69 -13.14 6.70
C GLU A 366 5.98 -11.72 6.20
N ARG A 367 5.26 -11.30 5.16
CA ARG A 367 5.50 -10.02 4.50
C ARG A 367 4.21 -9.23 4.33
N CYS A 368 4.40 -7.91 4.27
CA CYS A 368 3.38 -6.94 3.92
C CYS A 368 3.90 -6.08 2.76
N LEU A 369 3.30 -6.23 1.57
CA LEU A 369 3.74 -5.57 0.36
C LEU A 369 2.91 -4.33 0.02
N SER A 370 3.52 -3.40 -0.71
CA SER A 370 2.83 -2.25 -1.30
C SER A 370 3.34 -2.01 -2.70
N GLU A 371 2.44 -2.06 -3.68
CA GLU A 371 2.65 -1.48 -5.00
C GLU A 371 2.67 0.03 -4.88
N SER A 372 3.62 0.72 -5.54
CA SER A 372 3.88 2.13 -5.21
C SER A 372 4.46 2.92 -6.36
N LEU A 373 4.14 4.23 -6.41
CA LEU A 373 4.75 5.24 -7.27
C LEU A 373 4.29 5.27 -8.73
N GLY A 374 3.21 4.53 -9.09
CA GLY A 374 2.80 4.36 -10.49
C GLY A 374 2.20 5.61 -11.16
N CYS A 375 1.61 6.53 -10.39
CA CYS A 375 0.94 7.72 -10.93
C CYS A 375 1.55 9.03 -10.40
N PHE A 376 2.86 9.03 -10.16
CA PHE A 376 3.58 10.19 -9.63
C PHE A 376 4.07 11.17 -10.72
N GLY A 377 4.11 10.76 -11.98
CA GLY A 377 4.67 11.56 -13.06
C GLY A 377 6.20 11.57 -13.08
N TRP A 378 6.78 12.14 -14.12
CA TRP A 378 8.24 12.25 -14.29
C TRP A 378 8.89 13.28 -13.34
N GLU A 379 8.09 14.02 -12.59
CA GLU A 379 8.55 14.95 -11.54
C GLU A 379 8.99 14.24 -10.24
N LEU A 380 8.78 12.92 -10.13
CA LEU A 380 9.13 12.15 -8.93
C LEU A 380 10.64 12.16 -8.67
N THR A 381 11.04 12.82 -7.61
CA THR A 381 12.43 12.95 -7.19
C THR A 381 12.88 11.79 -6.29
N PRO A 382 14.18 11.50 -6.18
CA PRO A 382 14.69 10.52 -5.21
C PRO A 382 14.32 10.84 -3.76
N SER A 383 14.21 12.11 -3.42
CA SER A 383 13.77 12.56 -2.08
C SER A 383 12.32 12.18 -1.81
N GLU A 384 11.43 12.35 -2.79
CA GLU A 384 10.02 11.93 -2.68
C GLU A 384 9.89 10.41 -2.65
N ILE A 385 10.68 9.67 -3.45
CA ILE A 385 10.74 8.19 -3.39
C ILE A 385 11.07 7.75 -1.96
N LYS A 386 12.13 8.32 -1.36
CA LYS A 386 12.49 8.02 0.03
C LYS A 386 11.37 8.37 1.00
N GLN A 387 10.77 9.55 0.87
CA GLN A 387 9.68 9.98 1.74
C GLN A 387 8.48 9.01 1.66
N ARG A 388 8.12 8.57 0.46
CA ARG A 388 7.04 7.59 0.28
C ARG A 388 7.37 6.25 0.93
N ILE A 389 8.58 5.74 0.74
CA ILE A 389 9.06 4.53 1.40
C ILE A 389 8.95 4.70 2.92
N ASP A 390 9.45 5.80 3.48
CA ASP A 390 9.43 6.07 4.91
C ASP A 390 8.00 6.09 5.49
N LEU A 391 7.07 6.73 4.78
CA LEU A 391 5.67 6.82 5.22
C LEU A 391 4.95 5.47 5.18
N GLN A 392 5.21 4.65 4.20
CA GLN A 392 4.64 3.30 4.14
C GLN A 392 5.26 2.38 5.19
N TYR A 393 6.58 2.40 5.33
CA TYR A 393 7.28 1.54 6.28
C TYR A 393 7.01 1.92 7.75
N VAL A 394 6.77 3.19 8.06
CA VAL A 394 6.36 3.60 9.41
C VAL A 394 4.90 3.18 9.72
N ASN A 395 4.15 2.77 8.70
CA ASN A 395 2.84 2.14 8.84
C ASN A 395 2.88 0.60 8.80
N GLY A 396 4.08 0.01 8.72
CA GLY A 396 4.29 -1.44 8.85
C GLY A 396 4.49 -2.20 7.55
N ILE A 397 4.50 -1.53 6.39
CA ILE A 397 4.93 -2.14 5.12
C ILE A 397 6.40 -2.60 5.28
N ASN A 398 6.75 -3.74 4.70
CA ASN A 398 8.10 -4.27 4.74
C ASN A 398 8.58 -4.91 3.43
N MET A 399 7.78 -4.83 2.37
CA MET A 399 8.13 -5.25 1.01
C MET A 399 7.64 -4.18 0.02
N PHE A 400 8.57 -3.59 -0.71
CA PHE A 400 8.31 -2.48 -1.60
C PHE A 400 8.29 -2.96 -3.05
N ILE A 401 7.18 -2.73 -3.75
CA ILE A 401 6.99 -3.08 -5.16
C ILE A 401 6.88 -1.78 -5.96
N PRO A 402 8.00 -1.29 -6.53
CA PRO A 402 7.97 -0.11 -7.40
C PRO A 402 7.14 -0.36 -8.67
N HIS A 403 6.21 0.50 -8.94
CA HIS A 403 5.54 0.67 -10.22
C HIS A 403 6.18 1.85 -10.96
N ALA A 404 7.07 1.65 -11.97
CA ALA A 404 7.63 0.39 -12.37
C ALA A 404 9.00 0.59 -13.05
N PHE A 405 9.64 -0.49 -13.43
CA PHE A 405 10.79 -0.48 -14.32
C PHE A 405 10.31 -0.76 -15.74
N PHE A 406 10.34 0.25 -16.62
CA PHE A 406 9.88 0.10 -17.99
C PHE A 406 10.99 -0.50 -18.86
N TYR A 407 10.63 -1.53 -19.64
CA TYR A 407 11.55 -2.03 -20.67
C TYR A 407 11.86 -0.94 -21.68
N SER A 408 10.85 -0.18 -22.12
CA SER A 408 10.99 0.95 -23.07
C SER A 408 10.12 2.13 -22.68
N ILE A 409 10.59 3.37 -23.01
CA ILE A 409 9.82 4.62 -22.90
C ILE A 409 9.54 5.25 -24.26
N GLU A 410 9.76 4.52 -25.35
CA GLU A 410 9.57 5.04 -26.69
C GLU A 410 8.10 5.37 -26.99
N GLY A 411 7.87 6.49 -27.66
CA GLY A 411 6.56 6.95 -28.06
C GLY A 411 5.63 7.27 -26.86
N TYR A 412 4.44 6.69 -26.87
CA TYR A 412 3.42 6.89 -25.82
C TYR A 412 3.74 6.16 -24.50
N ARG A 413 4.66 5.19 -24.52
CA ARG A 413 4.98 4.35 -23.33
C ARG A 413 5.42 5.17 -22.13
N LYS A 414 6.10 6.29 -22.38
CA LYS A 414 6.50 7.22 -21.30
C LYS A 414 5.35 7.93 -20.61
N GLN A 415 4.12 7.83 -21.15
CA GLN A 415 2.92 8.48 -20.60
C GLN A 415 2.00 7.49 -19.89
N GLU A 416 2.30 6.19 -19.95
CA GLU A 416 1.48 5.18 -19.31
C GLU A 416 1.88 5.02 -17.84
N SER A 417 1.09 5.64 -16.95
CA SER A 417 1.29 5.59 -15.49
C SER A 417 2.74 5.86 -15.06
N PRO A 418 3.34 7.01 -15.45
CA PRO A 418 4.73 7.33 -15.17
C PRO A 418 4.99 7.56 -13.66
N PRO A 419 6.28 7.48 -13.25
CA PRO A 419 7.47 7.41 -14.07
C PRO A 419 8.00 5.99 -14.28
N SER A 420 8.91 5.79 -15.23
CA SER A 420 9.83 4.66 -15.10
C SER A 420 10.89 4.99 -14.06
N LEU A 421 11.07 4.13 -13.06
CA LEU A 421 12.09 4.28 -12.01
C LEU A 421 13.44 3.65 -12.41
N PHE A 422 13.59 3.27 -13.68
CA PHE A 422 14.68 2.45 -14.22
C PHE A 422 15.75 3.29 -14.92
N ILE A 423 16.46 2.67 -15.84
CA ILE A 423 17.60 3.19 -16.59
C ILE A 423 17.36 4.52 -17.30
N GLN A 424 16.11 4.88 -17.51
CA GLN A 424 15.72 6.13 -18.17
C GLN A 424 15.86 7.36 -17.27
N ASN A 425 15.95 7.16 -15.96
CA ASN A 425 16.06 8.24 -15.00
C ASN A 425 17.53 8.62 -14.70
N PRO A 426 17.85 9.90 -14.53
CA PRO A 426 19.22 10.37 -14.30
C PRO A 426 19.81 9.89 -12.96
N TYR A 427 18.99 9.47 -11.98
CA TYR A 427 19.46 8.91 -10.70
C TYR A 427 19.80 7.42 -10.79
N TRP A 428 19.54 6.74 -11.91
CA TRP A 428 19.83 5.30 -12.05
C TRP A 428 21.28 4.91 -11.73
N PRO A 429 22.33 5.65 -12.15
CA PRO A 429 23.71 5.35 -11.76
C PRO A 429 23.92 5.20 -10.24
N TYR A 430 23.11 5.87 -9.44
CA TYR A 430 23.17 5.92 -7.98
C TYR A 430 22.06 5.13 -7.30
N PHE A 431 21.23 4.39 -8.03
CA PHE A 431 20.04 3.68 -7.55
C PHE A 431 20.34 2.68 -6.44
N SER A 432 21.56 2.15 -6.37
CA SER A 432 21.99 1.29 -5.26
C SER A 432 21.85 1.94 -3.87
N LYS A 433 21.81 3.27 -3.77
CA LYS A 433 21.54 3.95 -2.50
C LYS A 433 20.07 3.75 -2.07
N ILE A 434 19.13 3.79 -3.01
CA ILE A 434 17.71 3.55 -2.75
C ILE A 434 17.49 2.07 -2.42
N SER A 435 18.00 1.15 -3.23
CA SER A 435 17.81 -0.29 -3.03
C SER A 435 18.44 -0.80 -1.73
N ASN A 436 19.62 -0.31 -1.35
CA ASN A 436 20.25 -0.64 -0.07
C ASN A 436 19.48 -0.08 1.13
N TYR A 437 18.94 1.14 1.00
CA TYR A 437 18.09 1.75 2.01
C TYR A 437 16.83 0.89 2.25
N VAL A 438 16.13 0.54 1.17
CA VAL A 438 14.94 -0.33 1.21
C VAL A 438 15.29 -1.69 1.82
N SER A 439 16.36 -2.34 1.37
CA SER A 439 16.74 -3.67 1.86
C SER A 439 17.00 -3.69 3.36
N ARG A 440 17.69 -2.68 3.92
CA ARG A 440 17.95 -2.58 5.36
C ARG A 440 16.68 -2.31 6.16
N LEU A 441 15.81 -1.45 5.63
CA LEU A 441 14.56 -1.12 6.28
C LEU A 441 13.60 -2.31 6.23
N SER A 442 13.49 -3.00 5.07
CA SER A 442 12.73 -4.24 4.92
C SER A 442 13.20 -5.32 5.89
N TYR A 443 14.51 -5.56 5.99
CA TYR A 443 15.08 -6.48 6.97
C TYR A 443 14.68 -6.09 8.39
N ALA A 444 14.95 -4.85 8.79
CA ALA A 444 14.69 -4.41 10.15
C ALA A 444 13.21 -4.52 10.53
N LEU A 445 12.29 -4.18 9.62
CA LEU A 445 10.86 -4.18 9.89
C LEU A 445 10.15 -5.52 9.59
N SER A 446 10.87 -6.53 9.09
CA SER A 446 10.39 -7.91 9.03
C SER A 446 10.75 -8.71 10.29
N GLU A 447 11.83 -8.32 10.99
CA GLU A 447 12.31 -9.05 12.16
C GLU A 447 11.50 -8.76 13.45
N GLY A 448 11.41 -9.77 14.33
CA GLY A 448 10.69 -9.65 15.60
C GLY A 448 9.19 -9.59 15.46
N ARG A 449 8.51 -9.01 16.47
CA ARG A 449 7.05 -8.79 16.48
C ARG A 449 6.73 -7.32 16.65
N HIS A 450 5.63 -6.88 16.10
CA HIS A 450 5.11 -5.54 16.29
C HIS A 450 4.89 -5.23 17.80
N ASP A 451 5.32 -4.06 18.27
CA ASP A 451 5.16 -3.63 19.66
C ASP A 451 4.05 -2.60 19.78
N CYS A 452 2.82 -3.00 19.48
CA CYS A 452 1.64 -2.17 19.52
C CYS A 452 0.86 -2.29 20.84
N LYS A 453 0.13 -1.25 21.22
CA LYS A 453 -0.73 -1.21 22.43
C LYS A 453 -2.14 -0.73 22.14
N VAL A 454 -2.38 -0.22 20.95
CA VAL A 454 -3.61 0.44 20.56
C VAL A 454 -4.24 -0.30 19.41
N GLY A 455 -5.47 -0.76 19.59
CA GLY A 455 -6.32 -1.25 18.52
C GLY A 455 -7.26 -0.13 18.07
N VAL A 456 -7.45 0.01 16.78
CA VAL A 456 -8.53 0.81 16.18
C VAL A 456 -9.51 -0.15 15.56
N TYR A 457 -10.75 -0.11 16.01
CA TYR A 457 -11.80 -0.94 15.45
C TYR A 457 -12.04 -0.59 13.98
N TYR A 458 -11.85 -1.59 13.11
CA TYR A 458 -12.17 -1.51 11.68
C TYR A 458 -13.49 -2.23 11.44
N PRO A 459 -14.60 -1.51 11.21
CA PRO A 459 -15.96 -2.06 11.26
C PRO A 459 -16.38 -2.73 9.95
N SER A 460 -15.63 -3.73 9.46
CA SER A 460 -15.89 -4.36 8.17
C SER A 460 -17.25 -5.08 8.11
N ARG A 461 -17.58 -5.90 9.11
CA ARG A 461 -18.87 -6.58 9.20
C ARG A 461 -20.03 -5.60 9.43
N LYS A 462 -19.83 -4.56 10.23
CA LYS A 462 -20.82 -3.51 10.39
C LYS A 462 -21.05 -2.78 9.07
N ALA A 463 -20.03 -2.51 8.30
CA ALA A 463 -20.15 -1.87 6.98
C ALA A 463 -20.99 -2.73 6.04
N THR A 464 -20.77 -4.05 5.99
CA THR A 464 -21.60 -4.95 5.17
C THR A 464 -23.07 -4.93 5.59
N ARG A 465 -23.38 -4.81 6.89
CA ARG A 465 -24.77 -4.64 7.39
C ARG A 465 -25.43 -3.34 6.95
N LEU A 466 -24.64 -2.27 6.82
CA LEU A 466 -25.10 -0.94 6.46
C LEU A 466 -25.16 -0.72 4.95
N PHE A 467 -24.36 -1.43 4.20
CA PHE A 467 -24.22 -1.19 2.77
C PHE A 467 -25.49 -1.49 1.98
N SER A 468 -25.86 -0.55 1.15
CA SER A 468 -26.86 -0.71 0.09
C SER A 468 -26.35 0.00 -1.17
N PRO A 469 -26.50 -0.57 -2.37
CA PRO A 469 -26.12 0.12 -3.61
C PRO A 469 -26.83 1.48 -3.79
N LEU A 470 -27.98 1.67 -3.16
CA LEU A 470 -28.79 2.90 -3.25
C LEU A 470 -28.47 3.91 -2.12
N ASN A 471 -27.88 3.46 -1.03
CA ASN A 471 -27.55 4.33 0.12
C ASN A 471 -26.46 3.74 0.99
N HIS A 472 -25.31 4.37 0.99
CA HIS A 472 -24.13 4.00 1.78
C HIS A 472 -23.56 5.18 2.57
N TYR A 473 -24.36 6.21 2.84
CA TYR A 473 -23.93 7.44 3.51
C TYR A 473 -23.30 7.19 4.89
N GLU A 474 -23.84 6.28 5.69
CA GLU A 474 -23.31 5.97 7.02
C GLU A 474 -21.90 5.38 6.97
N ILE A 475 -21.58 4.60 5.94
CA ILE A 475 -20.23 4.02 5.76
C ILE A 475 -19.23 5.12 5.40
N LYS A 476 -19.63 6.07 4.56
CA LYS A 476 -18.80 7.21 4.21
C LYS A 476 -18.45 8.07 5.44
N GLU A 477 -19.39 8.28 6.35
CA GLU A 477 -19.11 8.98 7.62
C GLU A 477 -18.08 8.21 8.48
N ILE A 478 -18.14 6.87 8.48
CA ILE A 478 -17.16 6.01 9.16
C ILE A 478 -15.77 6.14 8.50
N ASP A 479 -15.69 6.10 7.18
CA ASP A 479 -14.44 6.29 6.43
C ASP A 479 -13.79 7.64 6.74
N GLU A 480 -14.57 8.71 6.70
CA GLU A 480 -14.08 10.05 7.02
C GLU A 480 -13.57 10.15 8.48
N CYS A 481 -14.25 9.49 9.40
CA CYS A 481 -13.82 9.41 10.80
C CYS A 481 -12.51 8.61 10.94
N LEU A 482 -12.39 7.48 10.25
CA LEU A 482 -11.16 6.66 10.23
C LEU A 482 -9.97 7.46 9.68
N ASP A 483 -10.12 8.14 8.55
CA ASP A 483 -9.06 8.96 7.95
C ASP A 483 -8.57 10.04 8.93
N ARG A 484 -9.48 10.79 9.58
CA ARG A 484 -9.13 11.80 10.57
C ARG A 484 -8.47 11.19 11.81
N LEU A 485 -8.98 10.07 12.31
CA LEU A 485 -8.43 9.36 13.47
C LEU A 485 -6.99 8.89 13.20
N ILE A 486 -6.76 8.26 12.05
CA ILE A 486 -5.44 7.77 11.65
C ILE A 486 -4.46 8.95 11.58
N GLY A 487 -4.84 10.04 10.94
CA GLY A 487 -4.04 11.26 10.90
C GLY A 487 -3.71 11.80 12.30
N SER A 488 -4.69 11.84 13.19
CA SER A 488 -4.50 12.33 14.57
C SER A 488 -3.58 11.43 15.39
N LEU A 489 -3.71 10.10 15.28
CA LEU A 489 -2.83 9.14 15.98
C LEU A 489 -1.40 9.25 15.49
N LEU A 490 -1.18 9.24 14.18
CA LEU A 490 0.13 9.37 13.56
C LEU A 490 0.80 10.70 13.96
N ASN A 491 0.05 11.80 13.92
CA ASN A 491 0.56 13.11 14.33
C ASN A 491 0.98 13.18 15.81
N LYS A 492 0.38 12.35 16.66
CA LYS A 492 0.81 12.18 18.08
C LYS A 492 1.93 11.16 18.27
N GLY A 493 2.42 10.55 17.19
CA GLY A 493 3.41 9.47 17.24
C GLY A 493 2.88 8.19 17.86
N ILE A 494 1.56 7.97 17.85
CA ILE A 494 0.91 6.79 18.41
C ILE A 494 0.76 5.75 17.30
N ASP A 495 1.43 4.63 17.47
CA ASP A 495 1.28 3.46 16.61
C ASP A 495 0.07 2.62 17.04
N PHE A 496 -0.61 2.01 16.06
CA PHE A 496 -1.84 1.26 16.26
C PHE A 496 -2.00 0.17 15.22
N GLU A 497 -2.93 -0.76 15.46
CA GLU A 497 -3.39 -1.78 14.51
C GLU A 497 -4.90 -1.63 14.27
N LEU A 498 -5.32 -1.90 13.04
CA LEU A 498 -6.73 -2.03 12.68
C LEU A 498 -7.18 -3.45 13.03
N ILE A 499 -8.26 -3.58 13.81
CA ILE A 499 -8.81 -4.86 14.26
C ILE A 499 -10.30 -4.93 13.94
N ASN A 500 -10.72 -5.94 13.19
CA ASN A 500 -12.13 -6.13 12.84
C ASN A 500 -12.90 -6.92 13.91
N GLU A 501 -14.18 -7.12 13.65
CA GLU A 501 -15.06 -7.84 14.57
C GLU A 501 -14.57 -9.26 14.88
N GLU A 502 -14.10 -9.99 13.88
CA GLU A 502 -13.68 -11.37 14.04
C GLU A 502 -12.50 -11.52 15.01
N PHE A 503 -11.48 -10.67 14.88
CA PHE A 503 -10.33 -10.69 15.80
C PHE A 503 -10.71 -10.25 17.21
N ILE A 504 -11.65 -9.28 17.34
CA ILE A 504 -12.17 -8.88 18.65
C ILE A 504 -12.92 -10.04 19.29
N GLU A 505 -13.78 -10.74 18.54
CA GLU A 505 -14.54 -11.92 19.02
C GLU A 505 -13.61 -13.06 19.48
N LYS A 506 -12.59 -13.39 18.69
CA LYS A 506 -11.61 -14.43 19.01
C LYS A 506 -10.69 -14.03 20.16
N GLY A 507 -10.50 -12.75 20.40
CA GLY A 507 -9.62 -12.22 21.42
C GLY A 507 -10.09 -12.56 22.85
N THR A 508 -9.15 -12.64 23.78
CA THR A 508 -9.40 -12.94 25.20
C THR A 508 -9.17 -11.70 26.05
N VAL A 509 -10.20 -11.27 26.79
CA VAL A 509 -10.06 -10.17 27.73
C VAL A 509 -9.42 -10.65 29.02
N ASN A 510 -8.41 -9.93 29.51
CA ASN A 510 -7.74 -10.23 30.78
C ASN A 510 -7.30 -8.92 31.46
N ARG A 511 -6.71 -8.98 32.67
CA ARG A 511 -6.21 -7.80 33.42
C ARG A 511 -5.18 -6.93 32.65
N ASN A 512 -4.62 -7.46 31.56
CA ASN A 512 -3.66 -6.76 30.74
C ASN A 512 -4.29 -6.12 29.48
N GLY A 513 -5.58 -6.26 29.25
CA GLY A 513 -6.32 -5.75 28.11
C GLY A 513 -6.94 -6.85 27.26
N LEU A 514 -7.18 -6.56 25.97
CA LEU A 514 -7.61 -7.54 24.98
C LEU A 514 -6.37 -8.22 24.39
N ASN A 515 -6.30 -9.51 24.51
CA ASN A 515 -5.23 -10.34 23.93
C ASN A 515 -5.74 -11.06 22.67
N ILE A 516 -5.10 -10.77 21.54
CA ILE A 516 -5.29 -11.49 20.27
C ILE A 516 -4.00 -12.24 20.00
N ASP A 517 -2.98 -11.63 19.41
CA ASP A 517 -1.59 -12.10 19.32
C ASP A 517 -0.71 -11.46 20.42
N HIS A 518 -1.04 -10.23 20.81
CA HIS A 518 -0.47 -9.48 21.92
C HIS A 518 -1.57 -8.73 22.70
N ASN A 519 -1.22 -7.91 23.70
CA ASN A 519 -2.21 -7.26 24.57
C ASN A 519 -2.43 -5.80 24.18
N TYR A 520 -3.60 -5.49 23.65
CA TYR A 520 -4.06 -4.12 23.47
C TYR A 520 -4.52 -3.51 24.79
N LYS A 521 -4.00 -2.32 25.08
CA LYS A 521 -4.33 -1.52 26.28
C LYS A 521 -5.45 -0.53 26.05
N ALA A 522 -5.65 -0.16 24.81
CA ALA A 522 -6.73 0.70 24.35
C ALA A 522 -7.34 0.19 23.06
N ILE A 523 -8.63 0.41 22.92
CA ILE A 523 -9.38 0.22 21.67
C ILE A 523 -10.12 1.52 21.39
N ILE A 524 -9.93 2.08 20.19
CA ILE A 524 -10.64 3.25 19.70
C ILE A 524 -11.66 2.80 18.66
N LEU A 525 -12.90 3.23 18.82
CA LEU A 525 -14.02 2.86 17.97
C LEU A 525 -14.47 4.10 17.18
N PRO A 526 -14.31 4.13 15.84
CA PRO A 526 -14.77 5.25 15.00
C PRO A 526 -16.30 5.35 14.93
N THR A 527 -16.99 4.30 15.33
CA THR A 527 -18.43 4.19 15.42
C THR A 527 -18.82 3.32 16.61
N LEU A 528 -20.10 3.27 17.00
CA LEU A 528 -20.60 2.31 17.99
C LEU A 528 -20.23 0.87 17.56
N PRO A 529 -19.83 0.00 18.51
CA PRO A 529 -19.48 -1.36 18.19
C PRO A 529 -20.64 -2.12 17.54
N ASP A 530 -20.32 -3.01 16.62
CA ASP A 530 -21.29 -3.97 16.07
C ASP A 530 -21.93 -4.79 17.21
N ILE A 531 -23.15 -5.25 16.97
CA ILE A 531 -23.91 -6.02 17.97
C ILE A 531 -23.15 -7.27 18.42
N ASP A 532 -22.39 -7.90 17.51
CA ASP A 532 -21.69 -9.14 17.78
C ASP A 532 -20.52 -8.96 18.77
N ILE A 533 -19.87 -7.79 18.78
CA ILE A 533 -18.71 -7.49 19.65
C ILE A 533 -19.02 -6.62 20.86
N LYS A 534 -20.25 -6.11 20.98
CA LYS A 534 -20.64 -5.14 22.03
C LYS A 534 -20.30 -5.61 23.44
N ASP A 535 -20.62 -6.87 23.76
CA ASP A 535 -20.37 -7.42 25.09
C ASP A 535 -18.88 -7.61 25.38
N LYS A 536 -18.09 -7.99 24.36
CA LYS A 536 -16.64 -8.11 24.47
C LYS A 536 -15.98 -6.76 24.73
N ILE A 537 -16.41 -5.70 24.03
CA ILE A 537 -15.92 -4.34 24.27
C ILE A 537 -16.31 -3.83 25.66
N ASN A 538 -17.53 -4.16 26.13
CA ASN A 538 -17.95 -3.86 27.48
C ASN A 538 -17.11 -4.58 28.56
N GLU A 539 -16.76 -5.83 28.33
CA GLU A 539 -15.86 -6.58 29.20
C GLU A 539 -14.44 -5.95 29.17
N PHE A 540 -13.93 -5.64 27.99
CA PHE A 540 -12.62 -5.00 27.82
C PHE A 540 -12.53 -3.65 28.56
N SER A 541 -13.58 -2.84 28.54
CA SER A 541 -13.60 -1.51 29.18
C SER A 541 -13.36 -1.55 30.70
N LYS A 542 -13.51 -2.70 31.33
CA LYS A 542 -13.20 -2.92 32.78
C LYS A 542 -11.69 -3.07 33.02
N HIS A 543 -10.90 -3.38 32.00
CA HIS A 543 -9.48 -3.72 32.11
C HIS A 543 -8.58 -2.89 31.20
N GLY A 544 -9.14 -2.25 30.20
CA GLY A 544 -8.48 -1.40 29.21
C GLY A 544 -9.25 -0.11 28.95
N LEU A 545 -8.74 0.70 28.06
CA LEU A 545 -9.32 1.97 27.67
C LEU A 545 -10.13 1.83 26.38
N ALA A 546 -11.45 1.82 26.47
CA ALA A 546 -12.35 1.89 25.32
C ALA A 546 -12.76 3.34 25.06
N ILE A 547 -12.55 3.84 23.84
CA ILE A 547 -12.86 5.18 23.40
C ILE A 547 -13.79 5.07 22.19
N ILE A 548 -14.94 5.73 22.24
CA ILE A 548 -15.85 5.86 21.09
C ILE A 548 -15.77 7.29 20.58
N LEU A 549 -15.69 7.45 19.26
CA LEU A 549 -15.74 8.75 18.60
C LEU A 549 -17.18 9.15 18.31
N GLY A 550 -17.48 10.45 18.38
CA GLY A 550 -18.80 11.00 18.07
C GLY A 550 -19.10 12.32 18.78
N LYS A 551 -20.08 13.06 18.24
CA LYS A 551 -20.44 14.42 18.70
C LYS A 551 -21.34 14.44 19.94
N ASP A 552 -21.89 13.31 20.38
CA ASP A 552 -22.75 13.24 21.56
C ASP A 552 -21.96 13.32 22.87
N LYS A 553 -21.41 14.50 23.16
CA LYS A 553 -20.83 14.84 24.46
C LYS A 553 -21.93 14.81 25.53
N GLY A 554 -22.04 13.71 26.30
CA GLY A 554 -22.84 13.73 27.51
C GLY A 554 -23.85 12.61 27.74
N LYS A 555 -23.99 11.63 26.91
CA LYS A 555 -24.71 10.41 27.29
C LYS A 555 -23.71 9.37 27.80
N GLU A 556 -23.20 9.59 29.03
CA GLU A 556 -22.63 8.50 29.80
C GLU A 556 -23.73 7.45 30.02
N ASP A 557 -23.69 6.35 29.28
CA ASP A 557 -24.42 5.17 29.70
C ASP A 557 -23.72 4.69 30.98
N LYS A 558 -24.37 4.91 32.12
CA LYS A 558 -23.85 4.59 33.48
C LYS A 558 -23.46 3.10 33.64
N LYS A 559 -23.77 2.27 32.66
CA LYS A 559 -23.43 0.84 32.65
C LYS A 559 -22.21 0.50 31.77
N VAL A 560 -21.71 1.44 30.97
CA VAL A 560 -20.61 1.21 30.03
C VAL A 560 -19.62 2.38 30.13
N LEU A 561 -18.35 2.08 30.37
CA LEU A 561 -17.27 3.08 30.53
C LEU A 561 -16.79 3.63 29.17
N TYR A 562 -17.71 4.00 28.28
CA TYR A 562 -17.38 4.67 27.04
C TYR A 562 -17.17 6.16 27.27
N ARG A 563 -16.13 6.71 26.61
CA ARG A 563 -15.90 8.16 26.58
C ARG A 563 -15.97 8.60 25.14
N TYR A 564 -16.78 9.60 24.86
CA TYR A 564 -16.94 10.18 23.54
C TYR A 564 -15.96 11.33 23.36
N TYR A 565 -15.21 11.31 22.26
CA TYR A 565 -14.23 12.32 21.91
C TYR A 565 -14.29 12.61 20.41
N GLU A 566 -13.81 13.79 20.02
CA GLU A 566 -13.37 14.02 18.65
C GLU A 566 -11.98 13.37 18.45
N GLU A 567 -11.55 13.16 17.21
CA GLU A 567 -10.36 12.36 16.86
C GLU A 567 -9.07 12.88 17.51
N ASP A 568 -8.83 14.20 17.44
CA ASP A 568 -7.65 14.83 18.06
C ASP A 568 -7.70 14.82 19.60
N GLU A 569 -8.89 14.98 20.18
CA GLU A 569 -9.10 14.85 21.62
C GLU A 569 -8.82 13.43 22.09
N ALA A 570 -9.30 12.42 21.33
CA ALA A 570 -9.09 11.00 21.61
C ALA A 570 -7.60 10.66 21.59
N ALA A 571 -6.88 11.07 20.54
CA ALA A 571 -5.44 10.86 20.41
C ALA A 571 -4.66 11.54 21.56
N SER A 572 -5.00 12.78 21.92
CA SER A 572 -4.39 13.52 23.02
C SER A 572 -4.68 12.88 24.38
N TYR A 573 -5.92 12.44 24.62
CA TYR A 573 -6.29 11.72 25.83
C TYR A 573 -5.53 10.40 25.95
N LEU A 574 -5.44 9.61 24.87
CA LEU A 574 -4.69 8.36 24.82
C LEU A 574 -3.21 8.59 25.17
N ALA A 575 -2.57 9.61 24.57
CA ALA A 575 -1.19 9.99 24.88
C ALA A 575 -0.99 10.32 26.35
N SER A 576 -2.01 10.87 27.02
CA SER A 576 -1.95 11.20 28.45
C SER A 576 -2.12 9.99 29.38
N LYS A 577 -2.80 8.92 28.91
CA LYS A 577 -3.18 7.75 29.73
C LYS A 577 -2.27 6.55 29.53
N LEU A 578 -1.79 6.34 28.32
CA LEU A 578 -0.85 5.26 28.05
C LEU A 578 0.60 5.77 28.13
N TYR A 579 1.46 4.93 28.69
CA TYR A 579 2.88 5.22 28.69
C TYR A 579 3.45 4.90 27.30
N PHE A 580 3.87 5.95 26.61
CA PHE A 580 4.74 5.88 25.45
C PHE A 580 6.14 6.37 25.86
N ASP A 581 7.19 5.74 25.35
CA ASP A 581 8.55 6.15 25.68
C ASP A 581 9.07 7.28 24.78
N HIS A 582 8.34 7.66 23.76
CA HIS A 582 8.55 8.89 22.99
C HIS A 582 7.30 9.76 23.01
N PHE A 583 7.48 11.05 22.78
CA PHE A 583 6.42 12.04 22.73
C PHE A 583 6.87 13.21 21.86
N SER A 584 6.37 13.30 20.65
CA SER A 584 6.74 14.36 19.71
C SER A 584 5.69 14.43 18.61
N ASP A 585 4.92 15.51 18.62
CA ASP A 585 3.91 15.75 17.60
C ASP A 585 4.58 15.86 16.22
N GLY A 586 3.99 15.24 15.21
CA GLY A 586 4.49 15.21 13.84
C GLY A 586 5.67 14.25 13.61
N VAL A 587 6.03 13.42 14.59
CA VAL A 587 7.00 12.33 14.43
C VAL A 587 6.26 11.01 14.50
N TYR A 588 6.11 10.34 13.35
CA TYR A 588 5.49 9.02 13.25
C TYR A 588 6.44 7.95 13.75
N SER A 589 5.91 6.84 14.23
CA SER A 589 6.72 5.74 14.77
C SER A 589 6.12 4.37 14.50
N TYR A 590 6.99 3.40 14.23
CA TYR A 590 6.65 1.99 14.15
C TYR A 590 7.70 1.16 14.92
N SER A 591 7.24 0.35 15.87
CA SER A 591 8.12 -0.38 16.79
C SER A 591 8.02 -1.89 16.61
N ARG A 592 9.17 -2.54 16.56
CA ARG A 592 9.25 -4.01 16.65
C ARG A 592 10.13 -4.41 17.82
N LYS A 593 9.87 -5.60 18.37
CA LYS A 593 10.61 -6.14 19.53
C LYS A 593 10.87 -7.62 19.42
N ASP A 594 11.89 -8.05 20.14
CA ASP A 594 12.11 -9.44 20.52
C ASP A 594 12.13 -9.57 22.07
N LYS A 595 12.58 -10.71 22.57
CA LYS A 595 12.65 -10.99 24.01
C LYS A 595 13.58 -10.03 24.79
N SER A 596 14.54 -9.40 24.15
CA SER A 596 15.65 -8.69 24.80
C SER A 596 15.88 -7.27 24.31
N SER A 597 15.33 -6.90 23.17
CA SER A 597 15.54 -5.63 22.50
C SER A 597 14.30 -5.15 21.79
N ARG A 598 14.30 -3.85 21.48
CA ARG A 598 13.28 -3.21 20.65
C ARG A 598 14.00 -2.31 19.66
N TRP A 599 13.43 -2.14 18.48
CA TRP A 599 13.84 -1.13 17.52
C TRP A 599 12.62 -0.39 17.01
N THR A 600 12.82 0.89 16.76
CA THR A 600 11.74 1.78 16.34
C THR A 600 12.22 2.63 15.18
N PHE A 601 11.46 2.63 14.14
CA PHE A 601 11.60 3.52 13.00
C PHE A 601 10.78 4.77 13.27
N TYR A 602 11.41 5.94 13.15
CA TYR A 602 10.80 7.25 13.36
C TYR A 602 10.92 8.10 12.11
N VAL A 603 9.85 8.82 11.77
CA VAL A 603 9.79 9.70 10.60
C VAL A 603 9.28 11.07 11.02
N ASN A 604 10.05 12.13 10.80
CA ASN A 604 9.57 13.50 10.90
C ASN A 604 8.73 13.84 9.65
N ASN A 605 7.42 13.84 9.77
CA ASN A 605 6.53 14.13 8.64
C ASN A 605 6.35 15.64 8.36
N LEU A 606 7.03 16.51 9.10
CA LEU A 606 6.91 17.97 8.94
C LEU A 606 7.96 18.51 7.95
N ASP A 607 7.60 19.60 7.26
CA ASP A 607 8.51 20.38 6.38
C ASP A 607 9.41 21.34 7.18
N LYS A 608 9.66 21.04 8.45
CA LYS A 608 10.49 21.82 9.37
C LYS A 608 11.26 20.93 10.31
N VAL A 609 12.32 21.48 10.88
CA VAL A 609 13.07 20.83 11.96
C VAL A 609 12.13 20.48 13.11
N ASN A 610 12.24 19.27 13.60
CA ASN A 610 11.50 18.76 14.74
C ASN A 610 12.43 18.08 15.74
N TYR A 611 11.92 17.75 16.94
CA TYR A 611 12.68 17.09 17.97
C TYR A 611 11.96 15.85 18.47
N LEU A 612 12.62 14.71 18.34
CA LEU A 612 12.17 13.46 18.92
C LEU A 612 12.63 13.38 20.38
N ASN A 613 11.69 13.31 21.31
CA ASN A 613 11.94 13.19 22.75
C ASN A 613 11.67 11.76 23.21
N ILE A 614 12.67 11.10 23.81
CA ILE A 614 12.57 9.68 24.22
C ILE A 614 12.91 9.55 25.70
N LYS A 615 12.04 8.88 26.47
CA LYS A 615 12.29 8.48 27.85
C LYS A 615 13.01 7.12 27.87
N LEU A 616 14.21 7.10 28.41
CA LEU A 616 15.04 5.89 28.47
C LEU A 616 14.96 5.23 29.85
N LYS A 617 14.63 3.93 29.88
CA LYS A 617 14.62 3.14 31.10
C LYS A 617 16.06 2.90 31.60
N LYS A 618 16.24 2.84 32.93
CA LYS A 618 17.55 2.58 33.55
C LYS A 618 18.19 1.27 33.01
N GLY A 619 19.47 1.35 32.67
CA GLY A 619 20.25 0.19 32.16
C GLY A 619 20.11 -0.02 30.64
N MET A 620 19.37 0.85 29.95
CA MET A 620 19.21 0.76 28.49
C MET A 620 20.24 1.64 27.76
N GLN A 621 20.57 1.24 26.56
CA GLN A 621 21.41 1.92 25.59
C GLN A 621 20.64 2.05 24.30
N VAL A 622 20.87 3.11 23.55
CA VAL A 622 20.28 3.37 22.23
C VAL A 622 21.39 3.47 21.19
N ASP A 623 21.29 2.67 20.16
CA ASP A 623 22.12 2.75 18.98
C ASP A 623 21.29 3.34 17.82
N LYS A 624 21.82 4.34 17.09
CA LYS A 624 21.30 4.73 15.76
C LYS A 624 21.84 3.72 14.75
N LEU A 625 20.94 3.09 14.00
CA LEU A 625 21.27 2.25 12.86
C LEU A 625 21.15 3.11 11.61
N ASP A 626 22.22 3.18 10.83
CA ASP A 626 22.25 3.99 9.62
C ASP A 626 21.71 3.17 8.44
N LEU A 627 20.63 3.66 7.83
CA LEU A 627 19.96 2.99 6.72
C LEU A 627 20.71 3.17 5.39
N GLU A 628 21.56 4.21 5.27
CA GLU A 628 22.33 4.46 4.03
C GLU A 628 23.56 3.56 3.94
N ASP A 629 24.36 3.42 5.01
CA ASP A 629 25.60 2.66 5.00
C ASP A 629 25.61 1.36 5.83
N GLY A 630 24.54 1.13 6.62
CA GLY A 630 24.39 -0.04 7.49
C GLY A 630 25.20 0.03 8.79
N SER A 631 25.89 1.12 9.06
CA SER A 631 26.66 1.31 10.30
C SER A 631 25.78 1.47 11.54
N SER A 632 26.35 1.31 12.71
CA SER A 632 25.65 1.56 13.97
C SER A 632 26.48 2.38 14.94
N LYS A 633 25.85 3.40 15.55
CA LYS A 633 26.49 4.30 16.50
C LYS A 633 25.69 4.39 17.79
N VAL A 634 26.36 4.26 18.93
CA VAL A 634 25.74 4.54 20.24
C VAL A 634 25.48 6.04 20.36
N ILE A 635 24.21 6.42 20.56
CA ILE A 635 23.79 7.82 20.70
C ILE A 635 23.38 8.19 22.12
N ALA A 636 22.98 7.21 22.93
CA ALA A 636 22.59 7.46 24.32
C ALA A 636 22.73 6.23 25.23
N SER A 637 22.82 6.48 26.55
CA SER A 637 22.78 5.44 27.58
C SER A 637 22.12 6.01 28.84
N SER A 638 21.29 5.20 29.50
CA SER A 638 20.57 5.62 30.71
C SER A 638 21.45 5.87 31.96
N LYS A 639 22.77 5.65 31.88
CA LYS A 639 23.70 6.10 32.90
C LYS A 639 23.86 7.63 32.92
N THR A 640 23.74 8.27 31.74
CA THR A 640 23.95 9.71 31.54
C THR A 640 22.65 10.45 31.26
N ASP A 641 21.70 9.83 30.53
CA ASP A 641 20.54 10.52 30.02
C ASP A 641 19.27 9.71 30.28
N ARG A 642 18.32 10.27 31.03
CA ARG A 642 16.97 9.71 31.22
C ARG A 642 15.99 10.20 30.15
N LEU A 643 16.26 11.36 29.57
CA LEU A 643 15.54 11.98 28.46
C LEU A 643 16.54 12.23 27.34
N ILE A 644 16.27 11.70 26.16
CA ILE A 644 17.05 11.93 24.96
C ILE A 644 16.25 12.87 24.09
N LYS A 645 16.91 13.92 23.57
CA LYS A 645 16.34 14.83 22.58
C LYS A 645 17.17 14.74 21.31
N ILE A 646 16.56 14.24 20.22
CA ILE A 646 17.19 14.06 18.91
C ILE A 646 16.59 15.09 17.97
N LYS A 647 17.44 15.89 17.33
CA LYS A 647 17.03 16.78 16.25
C LYS A 647 16.79 15.96 15.00
N LEU A 648 15.65 16.18 14.33
CA LEU A 648 15.30 15.64 13.03
C LEU A 648 15.14 16.79 12.05
N GLU A 649 15.82 16.70 10.92
CA GLU A 649 15.63 17.64 9.81
C GLU A 649 14.24 17.42 9.15
N PRO A 650 13.77 18.33 8.28
CA PRO A 650 12.55 18.13 7.53
C PRO A 650 12.55 16.78 6.82
N LYS A 651 11.47 16.01 6.93
CA LYS A 651 11.31 14.67 6.31
C LYS A 651 12.40 13.64 6.67
N GLU A 652 13.25 13.92 7.67
CA GLU A 652 14.27 12.96 8.11
C GLU A 652 13.62 11.76 8.82
N SER A 653 14.17 10.60 8.57
CA SER A 653 13.82 9.36 9.24
C SER A 653 15.04 8.74 9.93
N ILE A 654 14.81 8.04 11.04
CA ILE A 654 15.85 7.36 11.79
C ILE A 654 15.39 6.00 12.31
N LEU A 655 16.29 5.02 12.36
CA LEU A 655 16.07 3.74 13.00
C LEU A 655 16.88 3.65 14.30
N LEU A 656 16.20 3.48 15.43
CA LEU A 656 16.80 3.39 16.74
C LEU A 656 16.66 1.98 17.32
N TYR A 657 17.77 1.42 17.83
CA TYR A 657 17.85 0.11 18.44
C TYR A 657 18.09 0.23 19.95
N PHE A 658 17.11 -0.21 20.74
CA PHE A 658 17.08 -0.16 22.19
C PHE A 658 17.45 -1.53 22.76
N ARG A 659 18.52 -1.58 23.57
CA ARG A 659 19.01 -2.79 24.20
C ARG A 659 19.61 -2.54 25.56
N LYS A 660 19.82 -3.59 26.37
CA LYS A 660 20.59 -3.46 27.59
C LYS A 660 22.04 -3.08 27.26
N GLY A 661 22.60 -2.12 28.00
CA GLY A 661 23.98 -1.67 27.76
C GLY A 661 24.34 -0.43 28.57
N LYS A 662 25.65 -0.14 28.64
CA LYS A 662 26.22 0.97 29.43
C LYS A 662 27.28 1.76 28.65
N LYS A 663 27.43 1.54 27.34
CA LYS A 663 28.43 2.22 26.52
C LYS A 663 28.06 3.70 26.40
N ARG A 664 29.01 4.58 26.57
CA ARG A 664 28.81 6.04 26.45
C ARG A 664 28.73 6.41 24.95
N PRO A 665 27.93 7.43 24.59
CA PRO A 665 27.96 8.00 23.25
C PRO A 665 29.31 8.67 22.96
N SER A 666 29.69 8.73 21.69
CA SER A 666 30.81 9.55 21.22
C SER A 666 30.49 11.03 21.43
N LYS A 667 31.50 11.84 21.69
CA LYS A 667 31.35 13.30 21.81
C LYS A 667 30.84 13.88 20.47
N GLU A 668 29.88 14.79 20.55
CA GLU A 668 29.53 15.63 19.42
C GLU A 668 30.55 16.74 19.27
N TYR A 669 30.84 17.11 18.03
CA TYR A 669 31.77 18.18 17.68
C TYR A 669 30.99 19.47 17.40
N LYS A 670 31.58 20.62 17.78
CA LYS A 670 31.12 21.93 17.35
C LYS A 670 31.74 22.27 16.00
N TYR A 671 30.96 22.89 15.15
CA TYR A 671 31.40 23.32 13.82
C TYR A 671 31.21 24.82 13.65
N GLU A 672 32.12 25.44 12.90
CA GLU A 672 32.00 26.79 12.40
C GLU A 672 31.66 26.82 10.95
N LYS A 673 30.82 27.80 10.55
CA LYS A 673 30.48 28.00 9.14
C LYS A 673 31.53 28.82 8.43
N TYR A 674 31.91 28.42 7.23
CA TYR A 674 32.84 29.10 6.36
C TYR A 674 32.24 29.23 4.97
N PRO A 675 32.15 30.44 4.38
CA PRO A 675 31.60 30.67 3.06
C PRO A 675 32.50 30.16 1.94
N LEU A 676 31.91 29.95 0.77
CA LEU A 676 32.60 29.54 -0.47
C LEU A 676 32.47 30.66 -1.53
N GLU A 677 33.45 30.77 -2.41
CA GLU A 677 33.43 31.68 -3.56
C GLU A 677 33.09 30.90 -4.83
N LEU A 678 31.96 31.21 -5.48
CA LEU A 678 31.61 30.67 -6.79
C LEU A 678 32.49 31.29 -7.86
N ILE A 679 33.16 30.44 -8.66
CA ILE A 679 34.08 30.91 -9.72
C ILE A 679 33.57 30.58 -11.12
N ASP A 680 32.87 29.47 -11.32
CA ASP A 680 32.34 29.04 -12.61
C ASP A 680 31.00 28.28 -12.46
N ALA A 681 30.15 28.38 -13.49
CA ALA A 681 28.91 27.60 -13.64
C ALA A 681 28.78 27.06 -15.08
N TYR A 682 28.20 25.85 -15.18
CA TYR A 682 27.97 25.18 -16.46
C TYR A 682 26.59 24.54 -16.50
N PHE A 683 25.91 24.59 -17.68
CA PHE A 683 24.66 23.92 -17.97
C PHE A 683 24.88 22.86 -19.04
N ASN A 684 24.68 21.58 -18.72
CA ASN A 684 25.02 20.47 -19.61
C ASN A 684 26.42 20.64 -20.25
N ASP A 685 27.42 20.96 -19.40
CA ASP A 685 28.83 21.19 -19.78
C ASP A 685 29.11 22.43 -20.65
N VAL A 686 28.13 23.30 -20.89
CA VAL A 686 28.31 24.59 -21.56
C VAL A 686 28.48 25.70 -20.52
N LYS A 687 29.60 26.45 -20.60
CA LYS A 687 29.91 27.50 -19.62
C LYS A 687 28.91 28.66 -19.71
N GLU A 688 28.34 29.02 -18.56
CA GLU A 688 27.46 30.17 -18.41
C GLU A 688 28.28 31.49 -18.39
N LYS A 689 27.85 32.47 -19.15
CA LYS A 689 28.55 33.76 -19.28
C LYS A 689 28.31 34.69 -18.09
N GLU A 690 27.14 34.60 -17.49
CA GLU A 690 26.81 35.34 -16.27
C GLU A 690 26.63 34.33 -15.12
N ILE A 691 27.47 34.45 -14.09
CA ILE A 691 27.46 33.57 -12.92
C ILE A 691 26.22 33.90 -12.07
N SER A 692 25.05 33.57 -12.58
CA SER A 692 23.76 33.77 -11.89
C SER A 692 23.10 32.45 -11.51
N ALA A 693 23.82 31.34 -11.57
CA ALA A 693 23.35 29.96 -11.38
C ALA A 693 22.69 29.68 -10.03
N HIS A 694 22.66 30.65 -9.14
CA HIS A 694 22.06 30.54 -7.83
C HIS A 694 20.62 31.02 -7.71
N LYS A 695 20.08 31.67 -8.72
CA LYS A 695 18.80 32.36 -8.56
C LYS A 695 17.77 31.78 -9.50
N ASN A 696 16.87 30.97 -8.97
CA ASN A 696 15.45 30.80 -9.30
C ASN A 696 15.00 31.06 -10.77
N ASN A 697 15.87 31.04 -11.78
CA ASN A 697 15.57 31.45 -13.13
C ASN A 697 15.97 30.40 -14.18
N ILE A 698 16.35 29.17 -13.79
CA ILE A 698 16.59 28.10 -14.73
C ILE A 698 15.31 27.28 -14.79
N HIS A 699 14.39 27.78 -15.61
CA HIS A 699 13.13 27.09 -15.89
C HIS A 699 13.28 26.26 -17.17
N ASN A 700 12.45 25.22 -17.31
CA ASN A 700 12.37 24.35 -18.49
C ASN A 700 13.69 23.64 -18.86
N PHE A 701 14.55 23.35 -17.88
CA PHE A 701 15.83 22.70 -18.10
C PHE A 701 15.84 21.30 -17.47
N ASP A 702 16.22 20.30 -18.25
CA ASP A 702 16.55 18.96 -17.78
C ASP A 702 18.02 18.69 -18.04
N GLY A 703 18.70 18.18 -17.01
CA GLY A 703 20.08 17.79 -17.17
C GLY A 703 20.92 18.04 -15.93
N LYS A 704 22.15 18.51 -16.18
CA LYS A 704 23.16 18.70 -15.15
C LYS A 704 23.58 20.16 -15.05
N VAL A 705 23.48 20.74 -13.86
CA VAL A 705 24.06 22.02 -13.49
C VAL A 705 25.37 21.75 -12.74
N THR A 706 26.49 22.29 -13.23
CA THR A 706 27.79 22.16 -12.56
C THR A 706 28.22 23.51 -12.00
N LEU A 707 28.53 23.55 -10.70
CA LEU A 707 28.98 24.75 -10.00
C LEU A 707 30.38 24.51 -9.41
N ILE A 708 31.30 25.44 -9.61
CA ILE A 708 32.67 25.35 -9.15
C ILE A 708 32.96 26.46 -8.16
N TYR A 709 33.39 26.07 -6.98
CA TYR A 709 33.72 26.94 -5.85
C TYR A 709 35.22 26.87 -5.51
N ARG A 710 35.78 27.97 -5.02
CA ARG A 710 37.16 28.06 -4.54
C ARG A 710 37.18 28.54 -3.09
N PHE A 711 38.16 28.05 -2.33
CA PHE A 711 38.43 28.51 -0.98
C PHE A 711 39.88 28.19 -0.55
N ASP A 712 40.36 28.95 0.44
CA ASP A 712 41.65 28.78 1.09
C ASP A 712 41.45 28.46 2.57
N LEU A 713 42.41 27.75 3.16
CA LEU A 713 42.46 27.43 4.59
C LEU A 713 43.76 27.97 5.17
N ASP A 714 43.69 28.47 6.41
CA ASP A 714 44.88 28.91 7.18
C ASP A 714 45.64 27.71 7.75
N GLU A 715 44.90 26.67 8.15
CA GLU A 715 45.43 25.40 8.63
C GLU A 715 44.55 24.22 8.16
N LEU A 716 45.08 22.99 8.16
CA LEU A 716 44.31 21.80 7.80
C LEU A 716 43.46 21.34 9.00
N PRO A 717 42.14 21.48 8.96
CA PRO A 717 41.26 21.07 10.04
C PRO A 717 41.16 19.54 10.16
N SER A 718 40.93 19.09 11.40
CA SER A 718 40.77 17.65 11.66
C SER A 718 39.51 17.04 11.06
N LYS A 719 38.49 17.87 10.71
CA LYS A 719 37.27 17.48 10.03
C LYS A 719 36.58 18.66 9.36
N VAL A 720 36.21 18.50 8.10
CA VAL A 720 35.44 19.47 7.30
C VAL A 720 34.32 18.79 6.58
N LYS A 721 33.14 19.38 6.62
CA LYS A 721 32.01 18.97 5.82
C LYS A 721 31.57 20.11 4.91
N LEU A 722 31.26 19.80 3.66
CA LEU A 722 30.47 20.67 2.80
C LEU A 722 28.99 20.45 3.16
N LYS A 723 28.24 21.53 3.38
CA LYS A 723 26.79 21.48 3.53
C LYS A 723 26.11 22.33 2.49
N GLN A 724 25.07 21.77 1.91
CA GLN A 724 24.21 22.37 0.90
C GLN A 724 22.76 22.21 1.32
N ASP A 725 22.01 23.31 1.37
CA ASP A 725 20.58 23.32 1.59
C ASP A 725 19.87 23.69 0.27
N GLY A 726 18.73 23.04 -0.05
CA GLY A 726 17.91 23.36 -1.22
C GLY A 726 18.49 22.89 -2.55
N VAL A 727 18.87 21.62 -2.63
CA VAL A 727 19.27 20.95 -3.88
C VAL A 727 18.03 20.52 -4.67
N LYS A 728 18.08 20.71 -5.98
CA LYS A 728 17.03 20.34 -6.95
C LYS A 728 17.64 19.50 -8.07
N ASP A 729 17.55 18.13 -8.10
CA ASP A 729 16.82 17.23 -7.21
C ASP A 729 17.80 16.35 -6.42
N PHE A 730 19.02 16.13 -6.95
CA PHE A 730 20.10 15.42 -6.26
C PHE A 730 21.48 15.95 -6.70
N ALA A 731 22.52 15.70 -5.88
CA ALA A 731 23.84 16.28 -6.14
C ALA A 731 24.98 15.31 -5.93
N SER A 732 26.01 15.43 -6.81
CA SER A 732 27.33 14.83 -6.69
C SER A 732 28.37 15.89 -6.34
N VAL A 733 29.31 15.56 -5.46
CA VAL A 733 30.36 16.47 -5.00
C VAL A 733 31.74 15.89 -5.31
N TYR A 734 32.63 16.78 -5.80
CA TYR A 734 34.06 16.52 -5.99
C TYR A 734 34.84 17.59 -5.24
N CYS A 735 35.98 17.22 -4.67
CA CYS A 735 36.89 18.14 -4.03
C CYS A 735 38.32 17.88 -4.52
N ASN A 736 38.94 18.90 -5.11
CA ASN A 736 40.28 18.80 -5.76
C ASN A 736 40.34 17.61 -6.72
N ASP A 737 39.36 17.53 -7.65
CA ASP A 737 39.17 16.49 -8.68
C ASP A 737 38.86 15.09 -8.15
N LYS A 738 38.83 14.90 -6.84
CA LYS A 738 38.46 13.63 -6.24
C LYS A 738 36.94 13.59 -6.02
N TYR A 739 36.28 12.53 -6.57
CA TYR A 739 34.88 12.23 -6.24
C TYR A 739 34.72 11.97 -4.74
N ILE A 740 33.77 12.63 -4.12
CA ILE A 740 33.45 12.49 -2.70
C ILE A 740 32.25 11.58 -2.49
N ASP A 741 31.09 11.99 -2.96
CA ASP A 741 29.84 11.24 -2.81
C ASP A 741 28.75 11.86 -3.69
N THR A 742 27.66 11.10 -3.89
CA THR A 742 26.39 11.57 -4.45
C THR A 742 25.30 11.40 -3.39
N ARG A 743 24.54 12.45 -3.12
CA ARG A 743 23.39 12.37 -2.24
C ARG A 743 22.09 12.56 -3.02
N LEU A 744 21.14 11.66 -2.76
CA LEU A 744 19.84 11.61 -3.45
C LEU A 744 18.74 12.35 -2.67
N TRP A 745 18.99 12.67 -1.38
CA TRP A 745 18.07 13.34 -0.46
C TRP A 745 18.79 14.06 0.67
N GLU A 746 18.07 14.88 1.42
CA GLU A 746 18.53 15.56 2.63
C GLU A 746 18.98 14.58 3.76
N PRO A 747 19.99 14.98 4.57
CA PRO A 747 20.77 16.22 4.49
C PRO A 747 21.91 16.11 3.47
N TYR A 748 22.07 17.13 2.62
CA TYR A 748 23.20 17.19 1.67
C TYR A 748 24.46 17.64 2.41
N GLU A 749 25.07 16.72 3.17
CA GLU A 749 26.31 16.91 3.90
C GLU A 749 27.37 15.93 3.38
N PHE A 750 28.55 16.45 2.98
CA PHE A 750 29.64 15.68 2.37
C PHE A 750 30.92 15.86 3.19
N ASP A 751 31.56 14.77 3.63
CA ASP A 751 32.87 14.82 4.32
C ASP A 751 33.98 15.03 3.29
N ILE A 752 34.52 16.25 3.24
CA ILE A 752 35.58 16.62 2.29
C ILE A 752 36.95 16.67 2.93
N THR A 753 37.13 16.18 4.15
CA THR A 753 38.36 16.32 4.94
C THR A 753 39.61 15.77 4.22
N SER A 754 39.49 14.60 3.58
CA SER A 754 40.65 13.89 3.05
C SER A 754 41.39 14.56 1.87
N PRO A 755 40.71 15.20 0.88
CA PRO A 755 41.38 15.80 -0.28
C PRO A 755 41.84 17.25 -0.05
N LEU A 756 41.65 17.83 1.13
CA LEU A 756 41.93 19.24 1.39
C LEU A 756 43.43 19.60 1.32
N LYS A 757 43.70 20.79 0.81
CA LYS A 757 45.00 21.50 0.77
C LYS A 757 44.90 22.79 1.57
N LEU A 758 46.03 23.44 1.88
CA LEU A 758 46.03 24.73 2.52
C LEU A 758 45.48 25.84 1.61
N LYS A 759 45.84 25.81 0.32
CA LYS A 759 45.46 26.84 -0.65
C LYS A 759 44.88 26.21 -1.93
N GLU A 760 44.07 27.00 -2.64
CA GLU A 760 43.53 26.66 -3.93
C GLU A 760 42.70 25.37 -3.92
N ASN A 761 41.83 25.26 -2.88
CA ASN A 761 40.86 24.15 -2.89
C ASN A 761 39.73 24.47 -3.84
N ILE A 762 39.41 23.47 -4.67
CA ILE A 762 38.30 23.50 -5.62
C ILE A 762 37.22 22.48 -5.21
N ILE A 763 35.99 22.97 -5.09
CA ILE A 763 34.80 22.12 -4.95
C ILE A 763 33.99 22.22 -6.22
N LYS A 764 33.69 21.08 -6.82
CA LYS A 764 32.73 20.96 -7.92
C LYS A 764 31.47 20.26 -7.40
N ILE A 765 30.32 20.93 -7.59
CA ILE A 765 28.99 20.39 -7.26
C ILE A 765 28.24 20.20 -8.58
N GLU A 766 27.85 18.96 -8.86
CA GLU A 766 26.99 18.62 -9.98
C GLU A 766 25.59 18.34 -9.47
N VAL A 767 24.60 19.15 -9.88
CA VAL A 767 23.20 19.00 -9.53
C VAL A 767 22.45 18.46 -10.73
N TYR A 768 21.67 17.44 -10.55
CA TYR A 768 20.92 16.73 -11.58
C TYR A 768 19.44 16.90 -11.37
N ASN A 769 18.68 17.05 -12.45
CA ASN A 769 17.22 17.16 -12.46
C ASN A 769 16.59 15.91 -13.06
N VAL A 770 15.37 15.60 -12.59
CA VAL A 770 14.52 14.56 -13.20
C VAL A 770 13.97 15.02 -14.55
N LYS A 771 13.28 14.12 -15.28
CA LYS A 771 12.89 14.34 -16.68
C LYS A 771 11.55 15.11 -16.89
N ALA A 772 10.99 15.66 -15.84
CA ALA A 772 9.67 16.30 -15.86
C ALA A 772 9.56 17.45 -16.87
N ASN A 773 10.56 18.34 -16.91
CA ASN A 773 10.50 19.51 -17.77
C ASN A 773 10.44 19.14 -19.26
N SER A 774 11.19 18.10 -19.68
CA SER A 774 11.19 17.64 -21.09
C SER A 774 10.04 16.70 -21.42
N PHE A 775 9.60 15.85 -20.50
CA PHE A 775 8.60 14.82 -20.80
C PHE A 775 7.17 15.29 -20.55
N GLU A 776 6.96 16.12 -19.52
CA GLU A 776 5.65 16.62 -19.11
C GLU A 776 5.48 18.13 -19.33
N ARG A 777 6.53 18.82 -19.78
CA ARG A 777 6.56 20.27 -20.03
C ARG A 777 6.20 21.08 -18.78
N LEU A 778 6.65 20.60 -17.62
CA LEU A 778 6.54 21.33 -16.37
C LEU A 778 7.64 22.39 -16.29
N ASP A 779 7.36 23.47 -15.55
CA ASP A 779 8.31 24.56 -15.34
C ASP A 779 8.87 24.49 -13.91
N LEU A 780 9.67 23.45 -13.65
CA LEU A 780 10.24 23.18 -12.33
C LEU A 780 11.60 23.84 -12.16
N ASP A 781 11.88 24.29 -10.94
CA ASP A 781 13.18 24.82 -10.54
C ASP A 781 14.30 23.80 -10.69
N CYS A 782 15.49 24.26 -11.06
CA CYS A 782 16.69 23.46 -11.23
C CYS A 782 17.87 24.02 -10.44
N GLY A 783 18.87 23.18 -10.13
CA GLY A 783 20.12 23.60 -9.51
C GLY A 783 20.06 23.81 -8.00
N LEU A 784 20.77 24.81 -7.47
CA LEU A 784 20.82 25.12 -6.05
C LEU A 784 19.96 26.32 -5.71
N LEU A 785 19.15 26.22 -4.63
CA LEU A 785 18.34 27.33 -4.13
C LEU A 785 19.11 28.21 -3.14
N ASN A 786 20.16 27.70 -2.50
CA ASN A 786 20.94 28.37 -1.48
C ASN A 786 22.43 28.19 -1.71
N GLU A 787 23.25 29.11 -1.19
CA GLU A 787 24.70 29.03 -1.24
C GLU A 787 25.24 27.89 -0.37
N PRO A 788 26.18 27.06 -0.86
CA PRO A 788 26.86 26.07 -0.06
C PRO A 788 27.84 26.71 0.93
N TYR A 789 28.12 25.99 2.01
CA TYR A 789 29.08 26.43 3.01
C TYR A 789 29.83 25.26 3.64
N LEU A 790 31.01 25.56 4.17
CA LEU A 790 31.78 24.58 4.92
C LEU A 790 31.37 24.60 6.41
N LEU A 791 31.38 23.41 7.00
CA LEU A 791 31.31 23.16 8.43
C LEU A 791 32.69 22.67 8.88
N ILE A 792 33.46 23.54 9.53
CA ILE A 792 34.83 23.24 10.00
C ILE A 792 34.76 22.90 11.49
N LYS A 793 35.32 21.75 11.88
CA LYS A 793 35.35 21.32 13.27
C LYS A 793 36.29 22.21 14.06
N LYS A 794 35.77 22.75 15.18
CA LYS A 794 36.55 23.43 16.21
C LYS A 794 37.37 22.46 17.06
#